data_cae31d45e24c626c805ae84cbd038154
#
_entry.id   cae31d45e24c626c805ae84cbd038154
#
_cell.length_a   1.000
_cell.length_b   1.000
_cell.length_c   1.000
_cell.angle_alpha   90.00
_cell.angle_beta   90.00
_cell.angle_gamma   90.00
#
_symmetry.space_group_name_H-M   'P 1'
#
loop_
_entity.id
_entity.type
_entity.pdbx_description
1 polymer ?
#
loop_
_entity_poly.entity_id
_entity_poly.type
_entity_poly.pdbx_seq_one_letter_code
_entity_poly.pdbx_strand_id
1 'polypeptide(L)'
;MNISPVFWAAAVLSAMSAPADQKTAAEEAASSTGQYSVAGALRLPEQTTKRHVYGMNVGWKFFKGKDAPQGVTGADFDDSSWQSVNLPDGTELLPEEASGCSNYQGPVWYRKTFTAPADLKGKRNTLYFEGIMGKSEIWVNGEKAAEHFGGYLPVIVNLDKWLKPGQKNVIVVKADNSNDSSYPPGKPQESLDFAYFGGIYRDAYLISTGPVYITDPNEAGTVAGGGIFFRTESLDPRTRKGKVGVKVQVANNTDKEQKVRVQALMTDPKGVDPVGETAPLVIPPHSTGEVDIPLVISNVRPWSPDNPNLYTLSVEVWKAAGGADAKNPAHLLDNRSMRVGVRTVEITEKGLVLNGSLFPEKLIGGNRHQDFARLGNAVPNNLQWQDAVKLRKAGMRVIRSAHYPQDPAFMDACDRLGLFVIVATPGWQFWGKGPFADRVYDDVRQMVRRDRNHPSVMMWEPILNETHYPKDFAKKVRDLVHEEYPYPGCYTACDAVAQGSEHYEVLYAHPSTGDKHWSIKERKNNKPYFTREFGDNVDTWSAHNSTSRVARHWGEAPMMVQALHYLKTSFPYTTYDTLNAAPAYHFGGCLWHPFDHQRGYHPDPFYGGILDAFRQPKTSYYAFMSQPVSYTHLTLPTI
;
A
#
# COMPACT_ATOMS: atom_id res chain seq x y z
N MET A 1 -42.93 -28.85 -35.70
CA MET A 1 -41.75 -28.52 -36.51
C MET A 1 -40.55 -28.43 -35.58
N ASN A 2 -39.71 -29.45 -35.60
CA ASN A 2 -38.48 -29.53 -34.85
C ASN A 2 -37.41 -28.65 -35.50
N ILE A 3 -36.85 -27.70 -34.79
CA ILE A 3 -35.60 -27.02 -35.17
C ILE A 3 -34.55 -27.35 -34.11
N SER A 4 -33.59 -28.12 -34.57
CA SER A 4 -32.46 -28.67 -33.81
C SER A 4 -31.45 -27.56 -33.41
N PRO A 5 -30.84 -27.59 -32.21
CA PRO A 5 -29.84 -26.61 -31.76
C PRO A 5 -28.43 -27.13 -32.04
N VAL A 6 -27.96 -27.08 -33.28
CA VAL A 6 -26.60 -27.62 -33.62
C VAL A 6 -25.68 -26.58 -34.30
N PHE A 7 -26.03 -25.32 -34.36
CA PHE A 7 -25.18 -24.33 -35.09
C PHE A 7 -24.50 -23.22 -34.28
N TRP A 8 -24.43 -23.32 -32.97
CA TRP A 8 -23.75 -22.30 -32.15
C TRP A 8 -22.48 -22.74 -31.42
N ALA A 9 -22.07 -24.01 -31.56
CA ALA A 9 -20.88 -24.53 -30.88
C ALA A 9 -19.58 -24.45 -31.70
N ALA A 10 -19.65 -24.16 -33.01
CA ALA A 10 -18.47 -24.19 -33.88
C ALA A 10 -17.77 -22.82 -34.09
N ALA A 11 -18.39 -21.71 -33.68
CA ALA A 11 -17.81 -20.37 -33.90
C ALA A 11 -17.05 -19.80 -32.71
N VAL A 12 -17.06 -20.45 -31.55
CA VAL A 12 -16.35 -19.96 -30.34
C VAL A 12 -15.01 -20.68 -30.11
N LEU A 13 -14.73 -21.77 -30.83
CA LEU A 13 -13.48 -22.54 -30.69
C LEU A 13 -12.35 -22.14 -31.65
N SER A 14 -12.58 -21.23 -32.60
CA SER A 14 -11.53 -20.78 -33.53
C SER A 14 -10.84 -19.45 -33.17
N ALA A 15 -11.18 -18.86 -32.04
CA ALA A 15 -10.59 -17.56 -31.59
C ALA A 15 -9.65 -17.69 -30.39
N MET A 16 -9.24 -18.92 -30.02
CA MET A 16 -8.30 -19.12 -28.87
C MET A 16 -7.03 -19.89 -29.30
N SER A 17 -6.52 -19.68 -30.49
CA SER A 17 -5.12 -20.00 -30.79
C SER A 17 -4.31 -18.70 -30.74
N ALA A 18 -3.72 -18.42 -29.58
CA ALA A 18 -2.66 -17.41 -29.50
C ALA A 18 -1.51 -17.80 -30.45
N PRO A 19 -0.87 -16.84 -31.14
CA PRO A 19 0.29 -17.12 -31.98
C PRO A 19 1.38 -17.85 -31.18
N ALA A 20 2.10 -18.76 -31.83
CA ALA A 20 3.15 -19.56 -31.21
C ALA A 20 4.25 -18.73 -30.52
N ASP A 21 4.48 -17.49 -30.95
CA ASP A 21 5.47 -16.56 -30.38
C ASP A 21 5.11 -16.02 -28.97
N GLN A 22 3.84 -16.07 -28.55
CA GLN A 22 3.48 -15.66 -27.19
C GLN A 22 3.68 -16.78 -26.16
N LYS A 23 3.69 -18.05 -26.60
CA LYS A 23 4.00 -19.18 -25.73
C LYS A 23 5.48 -19.25 -25.39
N THR A 24 6.35 -19.02 -26.39
CA THR A 24 7.81 -19.03 -26.20
C THR A 24 8.29 -17.91 -25.28
N ALA A 25 7.70 -16.72 -25.35
CA ALA A 25 8.06 -15.61 -24.46
C ALA A 25 7.64 -15.87 -22.99
N ALA A 26 6.52 -16.54 -22.77
CA ALA A 26 6.06 -16.92 -21.43
C ALA A 26 6.86 -18.11 -20.87
N GLU A 27 7.27 -19.06 -21.74
CA GLU A 27 8.09 -20.20 -21.36
C GLU A 27 9.56 -19.80 -21.18
N GLU A 28 10.11 -18.88 -21.96
CA GLU A 28 11.43 -18.29 -21.76
C GLU A 28 11.49 -17.42 -20.49
N ALA A 29 10.43 -16.67 -20.16
CA ALA A 29 10.32 -15.97 -18.90
C ALA A 29 10.25 -16.91 -17.70
N ALA A 30 9.70 -18.11 -17.86
CA ALA A 30 9.63 -19.14 -16.82
C ALA A 30 10.93 -19.95 -16.71
N SER A 31 11.77 -20.01 -17.75
CA SER A 31 13.03 -20.76 -17.76
C SER A 31 14.25 -19.91 -17.38
N SER A 32 14.17 -18.60 -17.43
CA SER A 32 15.22 -17.71 -16.92
C SER A 32 15.14 -17.61 -15.42
N THR A 33 15.89 -18.39 -14.71
CA THR A 33 16.34 -18.28 -13.31
C THR A 33 15.61 -17.25 -12.42
N GLY A 34 14.28 -17.28 -12.34
CA GLY A 34 13.51 -16.60 -11.31
C GLY A 34 13.67 -15.08 -11.19
N GLN A 35 14.22 -14.40 -12.18
CA GLN A 35 14.19 -12.94 -12.24
C GLN A 35 12.77 -12.51 -12.62
N TYR A 36 12.05 -11.99 -11.65
CA TYR A 36 10.73 -11.42 -11.89
C TYR A 36 10.85 -9.97 -12.35
N SER A 37 10.37 -9.70 -13.53
CA SER A 37 9.58 -8.50 -13.67
C SER A 37 8.36 -8.72 -12.78
N VAL A 38 8.13 -7.86 -11.79
CA VAL A 38 6.99 -7.98 -10.90
C VAL A 38 5.74 -8.12 -11.74
N ALA A 39 5.19 -9.32 -11.75
CA ALA A 39 4.10 -9.68 -12.63
C ALA A 39 2.92 -8.76 -12.36
N GLY A 40 2.37 -8.26 -13.43
CA GLY A 40 1.30 -7.30 -13.35
C GLY A 40 1.69 -5.89 -13.74
N ALA A 41 2.98 -5.64 -14.07
CA ALA A 41 3.45 -4.38 -14.66
C ALA A 41 3.01 -3.08 -13.94
N LEU A 42 2.56 -3.19 -12.70
CA LEU A 42 2.18 -2.03 -11.89
C LEU A 42 3.43 -1.36 -11.30
N ARG A 43 4.42 -2.17 -10.94
CA ARG A 43 5.74 -1.70 -10.56
C ARG A 43 6.65 -1.71 -11.77
N LEU A 44 7.54 -0.74 -11.83
CA LEU A 44 8.64 -0.81 -12.77
C LEU A 44 9.46 -2.07 -12.44
N PRO A 45 9.74 -2.92 -13.44
CA PRO A 45 10.69 -3.97 -13.22
C PRO A 45 12.02 -3.32 -12.80
N GLU A 46 12.56 -3.69 -11.66
CA GLU A 46 13.95 -3.35 -11.31
C GLU A 46 14.87 -4.17 -12.20
N GLN A 47 14.77 -3.98 -13.51
CA GLN A 47 15.69 -4.58 -14.47
C GLN A 47 16.99 -3.81 -14.43
N THR A 48 17.85 -4.22 -13.53
CA THR A 48 19.15 -3.61 -13.45
C THR A 48 20.23 -4.69 -13.61
N THR A 49 21.32 -4.32 -14.24
CA THR A 49 22.47 -5.21 -14.41
C THR A 49 23.19 -5.49 -13.09
N LYS A 50 22.83 -4.80 -12.00
CA LYS A 50 23.55 -4.85 -10.72
C LYS A 50 22.68 -5.23 -9.52
N ARG A 51 21.40 -4.93 -9.57
CA ARG A 51 20.42 -5.34 -8.56
C ARG A 51 19.51 -6.42 -9.16
N HIS A 52 19.47 -7.57 -8.54
CA HIS A 52 18.63 -8.68 -8.96
C HIS A 52 17.51 -8.89 -7.97
N VAL A 53 16.26 -8.95 -8.45
CA VAL A 53 15.08 -9.21 -7.66
C VAL A 53 14.48 -10.53 -8.13
N TYR A 54 14.51 -11.52 -7.25
CA TYR A 54 13.95 -12.84 -7.51
C TYR A 54 12.61 -12.97 -6.78
N GLY A 55 11.55 -13.35 -7.50
CA GLY A 55 10.27 -13.65 -6.87
C GLY A 55 10.36 -14.90 -6.01
N MET A 56 9.82 -14.81 -4.82
CA MET A 56 9.79 -15.92 -3.86
C MET A 56 8.38 -16.47 -3.64
N ASN A 57 7.42 -16.10 -4.48
CA ASN A 57 6.00 -16.44 -4.27
C ASN A 57 5.69 -17.92 -4.54
N VAL A 58 6.38 -18.58 -5.45
CA VAL A 58 6.00 -19.92 -5.93
C VAL A 58 6.68 -21.03 -5.13
N GLY A 59 5.95 -22.12 -4.89
CA GLY A 59 6.55 -23.37 -4.36
C GLY A 59 6.85 -23.34 -2.86
N TRP A 60 5.93 -22.83 -2.08
CA TRP A 60 5.93 -22.99 -0.62
C TRP A 60 5.20 -24.26 -0.20
N LYS A 61 5.59 -24.78 0.95
CA LYS A 61 4.87 -25.80 1.70
C LYS A 61 4.22 -25.16 2.90
N PHE A 62 2.96 -25.51 3.17
CA PHE A 62 2.12 -24.92 4.21
C PHE A 62 1.63 -25.99 5.19
N PHE A 63 1.68 -25.67 6.47
CA PHE A 63 1.14 -26.48 7.55
C PHE A 63 0.40 -25.60 8.55
N LYS A 64 -0.86 -25.97 8.86
CA LYS A 64 -1.69 -25.33 9.86
C LYS A 64 -1.67 -26.15 11.15
N GLY A 65 -1.10 -25.60 12.23
CA GLY A 65 -1.06 -26.28 13.52
C GLY A 65 -0.38 -25.47 14.61
N LYS A 66 -0.89 -25.62 15.84
CA LYS A 66 -0.37 -24.89 17.01
C LYS A 66 1.04 -25.34 17.37
N ASP A 67 1.29 -26.63 17.30
CA ASP A 67 2.58 -27.22 17.65
C ASP A 67 3.43 -27.38 16.39
N ALA A 68 4.65 -26.91 16.46
CA ALA A 68 5.63 -27.13 15.42
C ALA A 68 5.97 -28.63 15.34
N PRO A 69 5.94 -29.23 14.15
CA PRO A 69 6.53 -30.56 13.99
C PRO A 69 8.00 -30.57 14.43
N GLN A 70 8.41 -31.61 15.12
CA GLN A 70 9.81 -31.74 15.59
C GLN A 70 10.79 -31.61 14.41
N GLY A 71 11.78 -30.73 14.53
CA GLY A 71 12.81 -30.54 13.50
C GLY A 71 12.35 -29.67 12.31
N VAL A 72 11.19 -29.01 12.39
CA VAL A 72 10.58 -28.21 11.29
C VAL A 72 11.52 -27.17 10.69
N THR A 73 12.42 -26.61 11.47
CA THR A 73 13.40 -25.60 10.99
C THR A 73 14.60 -26.21 10.27
N GLY A 74 14.83 -27.51 10.43
CA GLY A 74 15.96 -28.20 9.83
C GLY A 74 15.89 -28.35 8.31
N ALA A 75 17.04 -28.41 7.67
CA ALA A 75 17.14 -28.54 6.21
C ALA A 75 16.63 -29.90 5.68
N ASP A 76 16.74 -30.94 6.51
CA ASP A 76 16.40 -32.33 6.15
C ASP A 76 14.99 -32.74 6.62
N PHE A 77 14.21 -31.80 7.14
CA PHE A 77 12.83 -32.07 7.51
C PHE A 77 12.00 -32.46 6.29
N ASP A 78 11.24 -33.55 6.39
CA ASP A 78 10.34 -34.00 5.35
C ASP A 78 9.00 -33.25 5.40
N ASP A 79 8.82 -32.34 4.45
CA ASP A 79 7.61 -31.56 4.24
C ASP A 79 6.75 -32.06 3.07
N SER A 80 6.99 -33.30 2.60
CA SER A 80 6.31 -33.87 1.43
C SER A 80 4.78 -33.96 1.63
N SER A 81 4.33 -34.21 2.86
CA SER A 81 2.91 -34.28 3.23
C SER A 81 2.24 -32.91 3.39
N TRP A 82 2.99 -31.83 3.39
CA TRP A 82 2.45 -30.49 3.56
C TRP A 82 1.75 -30.00 2.29
N GLN A 83 0.73 -29.17 2.46
CA GLN A 83 0.05 -28.52 1.32
C GLN A 83 1.03 -27.68 0.51
N SER A 84 0.96 -27.77 -0.81
CA SER A 84 1.70 -26.85 -1.69
C SER A 84 0.89 -25.59 -1.92
N VAL A 85 1.49 -24.42 -1.70
CA VAL A 85 0.85 -23.11 -1.85
C VAL A 85 1.78 -22.14 -2.59
N ASN A 86 1.19 -21.08 -3.12
CA ASN A 86 1.89 -19.92 -3.66
C ASN A 86 1.42 -18.67 -2.92
N LEU A 87 2.32 -17.69 -2.77
CA LEU A 87 1.99 -16.39 -2.20
C LEU A 87 1.36 -15.47 -3.26
N PRO A 88 0.49 -14.53 -2.87
CA PRO A 88 -0.04 -14.34 -1.52
C PRO A 88 -0.91 -15.52 -1.07
N ASP A 89 -0.81 -15.91 0.22
CA ASP A 89 -1.54 -17.03 0.79
C ASP A 89 -2.19 -16.65 2.11
N GLY A 90 -3.47 -17.01 2.25
CA GLY A 90 -4.27 -16.84 3.46
C GLY A 90 -4.50 -18.16 4.17
N THR A 91 -4.64 -18.11 5.49
CA THR A 91 -4.71 -19.33 6.31
C THR A 91 -6.01 -20.10 6.19
N GLU A 92 -7.11 -19.43 5.79
CA GLU A 92 -8.41 -20.06 5.63
C GLU A 92 -9.26 -19.30 4.62
N LEU A 93 -9.76 -20.02 3.64
CA LEU A 93 -10.57 -19.48 2.53
C LEU A 93 -12.04 -19.78 2.83
N LEU A 94 -12.68 -18.98 3.67
CA LEU A 94 -14.10 -19.13 3.99
C LEU A 94 -14.97 -18.32 3.04
N PRO A 95 -16.16 -18.86 2.65
CA PRO A 95 -17.17 -18.05 1.98
C PRO A 95 -17.62 -16.93 2.90
N GLU A 96 -17.65 -15.68 2.39
CA GLU A 96 -17.95 -14.51 3.20
C GLU A 96 -19.33 -14.60 3.87
N GLU A 97 -20.37 -14.90 3.10
CA GLU A 97 -21.74 -14.96 3.60
C GLU A 97 -22.03 -16.20 4.47
N ALA A 98 -21.17 -17.18 4.46
CA ALA A 98 -21.37 -18.43 5.20
C ALA A 98 -20.33 -18.68 6.29
N SER A 99 -19.41 -17.75 6.48
CA SER A 99 -18.29 -17.93 7.44
C SER A 99 -18.68 -17.63 8.88
N GLY A 100 -19.80 -16.94 9.13
CA GLY A 100 -20.09 -16.35 10.43
C GLY A 100 -19.02 -15.35 10.87
N CYS A 101 -18.31 -14.76 9.92
CA CYS A 101 -17.17 -13.87 10.10
C CYS A 101 -16.02 -14.47 10.94
N SER A 102 -15.98 -15.79 11.06
CA SER A 102 -14.89 -16.50 11.73
C SER A 102 -13.76 -16.81 10.75
N ASN A 103 -12.55 -16.66 11.19
CA ASN A 103 -11.35 -17.09 10.47
C ASN A 103 -10.38 -17.79 11.42
N TYR A 104 -9.42 -18.52 10.88
CA TYR A 104 -8.41 -19.18 11.69
C TYR A 104 -7.51 -18.16 12.41
N GLN A 105 -7.36 -18.33 13.71
CA GLN A 105 -6.40 -17.60 14.55
C GLN A 105 -5.45 -18.58 15.20
N GLY A 106 -4.17 -18.38 14.96
CA GLY A 106 -3.14 -19.25 15.48
C GLY A 106 -1.91 -19.33 14.58
N PRO A 107 -0.90 -20.07 14.99
CA PRO A 107 0.32 -20.25 14.21
C PRO A 107 0.08 -21.13 12.99
N VAL A 108 0.72 -20.72 11.90
CA VAL A 108 0.88 -21.49 10.67
C VAL A 108 2.34 -21.49 10.26
N TRP A 109 2.74 -22.49 9.52
CA TRP A 109 4.11 -22.72 9.12
C TRP A 109 4.23 -22.78 7.61
N TYR A 110 5.20 -22.05 7.09
CA TYR A 110 5.58 -22.05 5.69
C TYR A 110 7.02 -22.53 5.57
N ARG A 111 7.27 -23.40 4.59
CA ARG A 111 8.63 -23.83 4.25
C ARG A 111 8.86 -23.63 2.77
N LYS A 112 10.05 -23.14 2.42
CA LYS A 112 10.47 -23.03 1.02
C LYS A 112 11.88 -23.59 0.87
N THR A 113 12.00 -24.58 0.03
CA THR A 113 13.28 -25.11 -0.42
C THR A 113 13.60 -24.56 -1.80
N PHE A 114 14.80 -24.03 -1.99
CA PHE A 114 15.24 -23.49 -3.27
C PHE A 114 16.76 -23.58 -3.42
N THR A 115 17.25 -23.60 -4.65
CA THR A 115 18.68 -23.48 -4.95
C THR A 115 19.00 -22.02 -5.22
N ALA A 116 19.82 -21.41 -4.35
CA ALA A 116 20.24 -20.03 -4.55
C ALA A 116 21.24 -19.96 -5.73
N PRO A 117 21.13 -18.97 -6.64
CA PRO A 117 22.11 -18.77 -7.69
C PRO A 117 23.54 -18.65 -7.14
N ALA A 118 24.53 -19.26 -7.83
CA ALA A 118 25.91 -19.28 -7.35
C ALA A 118 26.56 -17.89 -7.35
N ASP A 119 26.13 -17.01 -8.24
CA ASP A 119 26.61 -15.64 -8.38
C ASP A 119 26.15 -14.70 -7.27
N LEU A 120 25.33 -15.18 -6.32
CA LEU A 120 24.97 -14.44 -5.10
C LEU A 120 26.10 -14.43 -4.06
N LYS A 121 27.15 -15.21 -4.27
CA LYS A 121 28.31 -15.25 -3.38
C LYS A 121 29.03 -13.89 -3.32
N GLY A 122 29.21 -13.37 -2.11
CA GLY A 122 29.87 -12.07 -1.89
C GLY A 122 29.00 -10.85 -2.22
N LYS A 123 27.71 -11.07 -2.49
CA LYS A 123 26.69 -10.03 -2.63
C LYS A 123 25.93 -9.82 -1.32
N ARG A 124 25.28 -8.67 -1.20
CA ARG A 124 24.28 -8.40 -0.17
C ARG A 124 22.96 -9.06 -0.59
N ASN A 125 22.44 -9.92 0.23
CA ASN A 125 21.22 -10.69 -0.05
C ASN A 125 20.18 -10.41 1.03
N THR A 126 19.00 -9.99 0.61
CA THR A 126 17.89 -9.61 1.51
C THR A 126 16.64 -10.38 1.13
N LEU A 127 16.01 -11.03 2.10
CA LEU A 127 14.66 -11.57 1.96
C LEU A 127 13.68 -10.48 2.40
N TYR A 128 12.76 -10.14 1.52
CA TYR A 128 11.79 -9.07 1.69
C TYR A 128 10.39 -9.64 1.57
N PHE A 129 9.59 -9.53 2.62
CA PHE A 129 8.16 -9.80 2.58
C PHE A 129 7.40 -8.48 2.65
N GLU A 130 6.45 -8.25 1.79
CA GLU A 130 5.60 -7.05 1.83
C GLU A 130 4.62 -7.04 3.00
N GLY A 131 4.30 -8.22 3.55
CA GLY A 131 3.49 -8.37 4.74
C GLY A 131 3.31 -9.83 5.16
N ILE A 132 3.47 -10.08 6.45
CA ILE A 132 3.16 -11.34 7.11
C ILE A 132 2.24 -11.00 8.28
N MET A 133 1.04 -11.56 8.35
CA MET A 133 0.07 -11.16 9.35
C MET A 133 0.43 -11.65 10.76
N GLY A 134 0.46 -10.70 11.69
CA GLY A 134 0.65 -10.96 13.09
C GLY A 134 2.11 -11.00 13.54
N LYS A 135 2.43 -11.91 14.46
CA LYS A 135 3.80 -12.18 14.87
C LYS A 135 4.44 -13.17 13.89
N SER A 136 5.63 -12.89 13.40
CA SER A 136 6.35 -13.81 12.55
C SER A 136 7.75 -14.13 13.07
N GLU A 137 8.18 -15.36 12.89
CA GLU A 137 9.52 -15.85 13.18
C GLU A 137 10.06 -16.52 11.91
N ILE A 138 11.29 -16.22 11.56
CA ILE A 138 11.90 -16.65 10.30
C ILE A 138 13.22 -17.38 10.58
N TRP A 139 13.36 -18.57 10.02
CA TRP A 139 14.60 -19.36 10.06
C TRP A 139 15.14 -19.54 8.65
N VAL A 140 16.46 -19.57 8.55
CA VAL A 140 17.18 -19.83 7.31
C VAL A 140 18.20 -20.93 7.56
N ASN A 141 18.10 -22.04 6.85
CA ASN A 141 18.97 -23.21 6.99
C ASN A 141 19.11 -23.74 8.44
N GLY A 142 18.00 -23.66 9.21
CA GLY A 142 17.93 -24.14 10.58
C GLY A 142 18.20 -23.10 11.67
N GLU A 143 18.79 -21.94 11.34
CA GLU A 143 19.05 -20.87 12.30
C GLU A 143 17.98 -19.79 12.28
N LYS A 144 17.57 -19.29 13.46
CA LYS A 144 16.62 -18.18 13.58
C LYS A 144 17.29 -16.90 13.07
N ALA A 145 16.70 -16.32 12.02
CA ALA A 145 17.21 -15.13 11.35
C ALA A 145 16.50 -13.85 11.76
N ALA A 146 15.18 -13.92 12.05
CA ALA A 146 14.42 -12.75 12.41
C ALA A 146 13.18 -13.10 13.25
N GLU A 147 12.65 -12.08 13.92
CA GLU A 147 11.35 -12.02 14.55
C GLU A 147 10.73 -10.66 14.27
N HIS A 148 9.43 -10.62 13.97
CA HIS A 148 8.73 -9.39 13.64
C HIS A 148 7.34 -9.38 14.28
N PHE A 149 6.86 -8.20 14.63
CA PHE A 149 5.55 -7.95 15.24
C PHE A 149 4.77 -6.91 14.41
N GLY A 150 3.55 -7.23 14.07
CA GLY A 150 2.69 -6.44 13.19
C GLY A 150 2.46 -7.13 11.86
N GLY A 151 1.46 -6.68 11.11
CA GLY A 151 1.01 -7.42 9.92
C GLY A 151 1.04 -6.63 8.61
N TYR A 152 1.20 -5.30 8.66
CA TYR A 152 0.85 -4.45 7.50
C TYR A 152 2.04 -3.75 6.83
N LEU A 153 3.24 -3.97 7.38
CA LEU A 153 4.48 -3.34 6.93
C LEU A 153 5.52 -4.40 6.56
N PRO A 154 6.57 -4.04 5.82
CA PRO A 154 7.52 -5.02 5.33
C PRO A 154 8.31 -5.75 6.42
N VAL A 155 8.57 -7.04 6.21
CA VAL A 155 9.51 -7.82 7.00
C VAL A 155 10.78 -8.03 6.18
N ILE A 156 11.91 -7.50 6.64
CA ILE A 156 13.17 -7.43 5.90
C ILE A 156 14.24 -8.21 6.66
N VAL A 157 14.83 -9.22 6.01
CA VAL A 157 15.80 -10.11 6.64
C VAL A 157 17.10 -10.13 5.83
N ASN A 158 18.19 -9.70 6.45
CA ASN A 158 19.53 -9.89 5.88
C ASN A 158 19.91 -11.39 5.88
N LEU A 159 20.20 -11.94 4.70
CA LEU A 159 20.53 -13.36 4.54
C LEU A 159 22.02 -13.64 4.49
N ASP A 160 22.89 -12.64 4.49
CA ASP A 160 24.33 -12.80 4.17
C ASP A 160 25.03 -13.84 5.07
N LYS A 161 24.58 -13.96 6.34
CA LYS A 161 25.11 -14.95 7.29
C LYS A 161 24.70 -16.39 6.96
N TRP A 162 23.50 -16.58 6.41
CA TRP A 162 22.89 -17.92 6.35
C TRP A 162 22.73 -18.47 4.94
N LEU A 163 22.65 -17.60 3.92
CA LEU A 163 22.45 -18.02 2.54
C LEU A 163 23.68 -18.80 2.03
N LYS A 164 23.43 -19.93 1.37
CA LYS A 164 24.43 -20.78 0.74
C LYS A 164 24.30 -20.68 -0.78
N PRO A 165 24.99 -19.73 -1.44
CA PRO A 165 24.95 -19.57 -2.89
C PRO A 165 25.42 -20.83 -3.63
N GLY A 166 24.72 -21.18 -4.71
CA GLY A 166 24.95 -22.39 -5.50
C GLY A 166 24.49 -23.69 -4.83
N GLN A 167 23.84 -23.61 -3.67
CA GLN A 167 23.42 -24.77 -2.91
C GLN A 167 21.92 -24.72 -2.58
N LYS A 168 21.39 -25.84 -2.10
CA LYS A 168 20.04 -25.93 -1.51
C LYS A 168 19.98 -25.08 -0.25
N ASN A 169 18.94 -24.26 -0.15
CA ASN A 169 18.59 -23.45 1.01
C ASN A 169 17.15 -23.73 1.43
N VAL A 170 16.88 -23.57 2.72
CA VAL A 170 15.55 -23.71 3.30
C VAL A 170 15.21 -22.45 4.09
N ILE A 171 14.07 -21.84 3.78
CA ILE A 171 13.46 -20.77 4.56
C ILE A 171 12.24 -21.36 5.26
N VAL A 172 12.10 -21.10 6.56
CA VAL A 172 10.93 -21.46 7.35
C VAL A 172 10.36 -20.19 7.96
N VAL A 173 9.06 -20.01 7.84
CA VAL A 173 8.32 -18.88 8.43
C VAL A 173 7.22 -19.45 9.30
N LYS A 174 7.20 -19.06 10.56
CA LYS A 174 6.03 -19.19 11.44
C LYS A 174 5.31 -17.85 11.41
N ALA A 175 4.06 -17.85 11.00
CA ALA A 175 3.17 -16.68 11.09
C ALA A 175 2.06 -16.98 12.09
N ASP A 176 1.79 -16.06 13.01
CA ASP A 176 0.83 -16.25 14.08
C ASP A 176 -0.05 -15.01 14.23
N ASN A 177 -1.32 -15.13 13.86
CA ASN A 177 -2.34 -14.09 13.98
C ASN A 177 -3.23 -14.23 15.22
N SER A 178 -2.78 -14.94 16.24
CA SER A 178 -3.47 -15.00 17.53
C SER A 178 -3.64 -13.62 18.13
N ASN A 179 -4.67 -13.47 18.97
CA ASN A 179 -4.87 -12.23 19.73
C ASN A 179 -3.63 -11.91 20.59
N ASP A 180 -3.02 -10.76 20.36
CA ASP A 180 -1.86 -10.29 21.12
C ASP A 180 -1.97 -8.78 21.35
N SER A 181 -2.10 -8.37 22.59
CA SER A 181 -2.25 -6.97 23.01
C SER A 181 -0.95 -6.16 22.96
N SER A 182 0.16 -6.75 22.56
CA SER A 182 1.48 -6.13 22.61
C SER A 182 1.88 -5.41 21.31
N TYR A 183 1.11 -5.55 20.24
CA TYR A 183 1.32 -4.86 18.94
C TYR A 183 0.00 -4.58 18.22
N PRO A 184 -0.07 -3.57 17.29
CA PRO A 184 -1.29 -3.27 16.55
C PRO A 184 -1.74 -4.40 15.60
N PRO A 185 -3.08 -4.60 15.44
CA PRO A 185 -4.17 -3.81 16.01
C PRO A 185 -4.41 -4.08 17.51
N GLY A 186 -3.90 -5.16 18.08
CA GLY A 186 -3.91 -5.51 19.50
C GLY A 186 -5.27 -5.90 20.07
N LYS A 187 -6.35 -5.36 19.54
CA LYS A 187 -7.71 -5.67 19.92
C LYS A 187 -8.05 -7.11 19.51
N PRO A 188 -8.66 -7.92 20.38
CA PRO A 188 -9.08 -9.26 20.01
C PRO A 188 -9.97 -9.28 18.78
N GLN A 189 -9.75 -10.22 17.86
CA GLN A 189 -10.45 -10.23 16.57
C GLN A 189 -11.97 -10.32 16.74
N GLU A 190 -12.45 -11.07 17.69
CA GLU A 190 -13.88 -11.22 18.02
C GLU A 190 -14.56 -9.91 18.46
N SER A 191 -13.80 -8.84 18.65
CA SER A 191 -14.30 -7.51 18.99
C SER A 191 -13.89 -6.42 17.98
N LEU A 192 -13.30 -6.80 16.83
CA LEU A 192 -12.92 -5.90 15.75
C LEU A 192 -14.02 -5.75 14.71
N ASP A 193 -14.11 -4.56 14.11
CA ASP A 193 -15.00 -4.29 12.97
C ASP A 193 -14.40 -4.71 11.61
N PHE A 194 -13.29 -5.39 11.63
CA PHE A 194 -12.64 -6.02 10.49
C PHE A 194 -11.92 -7.29 10.90
N ALA A 195 -11.53 -8.13 9.94
CA ALA A 195 -10.76 -9.34 10.21
C ALA A 195 -9.30 -9.14 9.79
N TYR A 196 -8.35 -9.73 10.53
CA TYR A 196 -6.96 -9.85 10.11
C TYR A 196 -6.64 -11.32 9.84
N PHE A 197 -6.71 -11.69 8.57
CA PHE A 197 -6.47 -13.04 8.09
C PHE A 197 -4.98 -13.38 8.16
N GLY A 198 -4.63 -14.53 8.74
CA GLY A 198 -3.25 -14.96 8.92
C GLY A 198 -2.56 -15.35 7.61
N GLY A 199 -1.25 -15.56 7.69
CA GLY A 199 -0.42 -16.05 6.60
C GLY A 199 0.55 -15.03 6.01
N ILE A 200 1.31 -15.47 4.99
CA ILE A 200 2.14 -14.60 4.14
C ILE A 200 1.24 -14.05 3.03
N TYR A 201 0.52 -13.00 3.33
CA TYR A 201 -0.61 -12.54 2.54
C TYR A 201 -0.26 -11.48 1.48
N ARG A 202 1.01 -11.16 1.33
CA ARG A 202 1.58 -10.27 0.29
C ARG A 202 2.79 -10.92 -0.35
N ASP A 203 3.35 -10.27 -1.35
CA ASP A 203 4.46 -10.79 -2.13
C ASP A 203 5.76 -10.93 -1.30
N ALA A 204 6.62 -11.85 -1.76
CA ALA A 204 7.95 -12.06 -1.20
C ALA A 204 9.03 -12.05 -2.29
N TYR A 205 10.20 -11.49 -1.94
CA TYR A 205 11.34 -11.33 -2.86
C TYR A 205 12.66 -11.69 -2.20
N LEU A 206 13.58 -12.22 -3.00
CA LEU A 206 15.01 -12.25 -2.68
C LEU A 206 15.69 -11.15 -3.50
N ILE A 207 16.24 -10.15 -2.82
CA ILE A 207 16.92 -9.01 -3.44
C ILE A 207 18.42 -9.18 -3.24
N SER A 208 19.18 -9.14 -4.34
CA SER A 208 20.63 -9.26 -4.30
C SER A 208 21.30 -8.06 -4.95
N THR A 209 22.25 -7.46 -4.25
CA THR A 209 23.03 -6.29 -4.71
C THR A 209 24.52 -6.51 -4.53
N GLY A 210 25.32 -5.65 -5.14
CA GLY A 210 26.74 -5.56 -4.79
C GLY A 210 26.95 -5.08 -3.34
N PRO A 211 28.18 -5.06 -2.83
CA PRO A 211 28.47 -4.61 -1.47
C PRO A 211 28.37 -3.09 -1.30
N VAL A 212 28.27 -2.33 -2.40
CA VAL A 212 27.97 -0.89 -2.40
C VAL A 212 26.64 -0.71 -3.09
N TYR A 213 25.61 -0.28 -2.36
CA TYR A 213 24.25 -0.33 -2.84
C TYR A 213 23.35 0.77 -2.24
N ILE A 214 22.27 1.11 -2.93
CA ILE A 214 21.21 1.98 -2.43
C ILE A 214 20.43 1.20 -1.37
N THR A 215 20.32 1.75 -0.16
CA THR A 215 19.65 1.10 0.97
C THR A 215 18.14 0.95 0.76
N ASP A 216 17.49 0.11 1.55
CA ASP A 216 16.03 0.15 1.73
C ASP A 216 15.69 1.15 2.84
N PRO A 217 14.65 2.00 2.69
CA PRO A 217 14.34 3.04 3.67
C PRO A 217 13.91 2.48 5.04
N ASN A 218 13.21 1.33 5.06
CA ASN A 218 12.76 0.73 6.31
C ASN A 218 13.89 -0.05 7.00
N GLU A 219 14.72 -0.77 6.23
CA GLU A 219 15.90 -1.45 6.77
C GLU A 219 16.94 -0.45 7.31
N ALA A 220 17.17 0.63 6.58
CA ALA A 220 18.13 1.67 6.99
C ALA A 220 17.73 2.39 8.28
N GLY A 221 16.44 2.55 8.51
CA GLY A 221 15.93 3.20 9.73
C GLY A 221 16.30 4.68 9.89
N THR A 222 16.84 5.32 8.85
CA THR A 222 17.32 6.71 8.90
C THR A 222 16.15 7.69 8.83
N VAL A 223 16.06 8.58 9.81
CA VAL A 223 15.04 9.63 9.87
C VAL A 223 15.18 10.61 8.70
N ALA A 224 14.09 10.87 7.99
CA ALA A 224 14.05 11.71 6.78
C ALA A 224 15.10 11.33 5.73
N GLY A 225 15.51 10.06 5.70
CA GLY A 225 16.55 9.53 4.84
C GLY A 225 16.34 8.04 4.54
N GLY A 226 17.40 7.36 4.14
CA GLY A 226 17.35 5.95 3.74
C GLY A 226 16.74 5.72 2.36
N GLY A 227 17.30 4.80 1.59
CA GLY A 227 16.86 4.48 0.25
C GLY A 227 16.90 5.67 -0.70
N ILE A 228 15.82 5.82 -1.46
CA ILE A 228 15.54 7.00 -2.30
C ILE A 228 14.38 7.76 -1.66
N PHE A 229 14.56 9.06 -1.47
CA PHE A 229 13.51 9.96 -1.03
C PHE A 229 13.31 11.07 -2.05
N PHE A 230 12.25 10.97 -2.83
CA PHE A 230 11.84 11.96 -3.81
C PHE A 230 10.89 12.97 -3.18
N ARG A 231 11.05 14.26 -3.50
CA ARG A 231 10.15 15.32 -3.05
C ARG A 231 10.04 16.44 -4.07
N THR A 232 8.86 17.03 -4.19
CA THR A 232 8.67 18.29 -4.92
C THR A 232 8.96 19.45 -3.97
N GLU A 233 9.92 20.30 -4.31
CA GLU A 233 10.28 21.47 -3.51
C GLU A 233 9.47 22.70 -3.91
N SER A 234 9.27 22.89 -5.21
CA SER A 234 8.42 23.95 -5.74
C SER A 234 7.91 23.63 -7.16
N LEU A 235 6.78 24.21 -7.50
CA LEU A 235 6.19 24.17 -8.83
C LEU A 235 5.54 25.53 -9.12
N ASP A 236 6.00 26.21 -10.15
CA ASP A 236 5.35 27.41 -10.68
C ASP A 236 4.33 26.99 -11.76
N PRO A 237 3.03 27.14 -11.50
CA PRO A 237 2.00 26.71 -12.43
C PRO A 237 1.96 27.53 -13.72
N ARG A 238 2.46 28.77 -13.71
CA ARG A 238 2.46 29.66 -14.89
C ARG A 238 3.61 29.35 -15.84
N THR A 239 4.81 29.22 -15.30
CA THR A 239 6.01 28.93 -16.10
C THR A 239 6.23 27.44 -16.29
N ARG A 240 5.53 26.59 -15.55
CA ARG A 240 5.70 25.13 -15.51
C ARG A 240 7.12 24.71 -15.16
N LYS A 241 7.84 25.55 -14.40
CA LYS A 241 9.12 25.20 -13.82
C LYS A 241 8.92 24.53 -12.46
N GLY A 242 9.60 23.44 -12.24
CA GLY A 242 9.60 22.71 -10.96
C GLY A 242 11.00 22.47 -10.45
N LYS A 243 11.13 22.48 -9.12
CA LYS A 243 12.31 21.96 -8.43
C LYS A 243 11.91 20.73 -7.65
N VAL A 244 12.68 19.69 -7.76
CA VAL A 244 12.53 18.46 -6.98
C VAL A 244 13.85 18.10 -6.33
N GLY A 245 13.80 17.46 -5.18
CA GLY A 245 14.97 16.92 -4.49
C GLY A 245 14.93 15.39 -4.51
N VAL A 246 16.07 14.78 -4.74
CA VAL A 246 16.27 13.33 -4.69
C VAL A 246 17.35 13.03 -3.66
N LYS A 247 16.96 12.68 -2.44
CA LYS A 247 17.90 12.24 -1.42
C LYS A 247 18.16 10.75 -1.59
N VAL A 248 19.41 10.34 -1.62
CA VAL A 248 19.83 8.96 -1.83
C VAL A 248 20.80 8.54 -0.73
N GLN A 249 20.51 7.42 -0.08
CA GLN A 249 21.45 6.80 0.85
C GLN A 249 22.10 5.57 0.20
N VAL A 250 23.42 5.51 0.30
CA VAL A 250 24.24 4.41 -0.21
C VAL A 250 24.98 3.77 0.93
N ALA A 251 24.92 2.44 1.03
CA ALA A 251 25.71 1.64 1.96
C ALA A 251 27.01 1.17 1.31
N ASN A 252 28.06 1.11 2.11
CA ASN A 252 29.35 0.50 1.79
C ASN A 252 29.66 -0.63 2.78
N ASN A 253 29.45 -1.87 2.36
CA ASN A 253 29.75 -3.07 3.15
C ASN A 253 31.17 -3.64 2.89
N THR A 254 32.06 -2.84 2.29
CA THR A 254 33.44 -3.23 2.06
C THR A 254 34.38 -2.72 3.17
N ASP A 255 35.57 -3.33 3.27
CA ASP A 255 36.63 -2.94 4.21
C ASP A 255 37.41 -1.67 3.80
N LYS A 256 37.00 -1.00 2.72
CA LYS A 256 37.67 0.17 2.18
C LYS A 256 36.69 1.33 1.97
N GLU A 257 37.20 2.55 2.14
CA GLU A 257 36.48 3.75 1.71
C GLU A 257 36.07 3.65 0.25
N GLN A 258 34.84 3.99 -0.07
CA GLN A 258 34.31 4.05 -1.43
C GLN A 258 34.04 5.51 -1.83
N LYS A 259 34.62 5.88 -2.97
CA LYS A 259 34.31 7.16 -3.63
C LYS A 259 33.37 6.85 -4.78
N VAL A 260 32.16 7.35 -4.68
CA VAL A 260 31.10 7.08 -5.67
C VAL A 260 30.54 8.38 -6.23
N ARG A 261 29.89 8.25 -7.35
CA ARG A 261 29.07 9.27 -7.98
C ARG A 261 27.64 8.75 -8.02
N VAL A 262 26.73 9.48 -7.43
CA VAL A 262 25.29 9.17 -7.47
C VAL A 262 24.63 10.02 -8.54
N GLN A 263 23.97 9.40 -9.48
CA GLN A 263 23.23 10.07 -10.56
C GLN A 263 21.74 9.85 -10.37
N ALA A 264 20.97 10.95 -10.42
CA ALA A 264 19.53 10.90 -10.51
C ALA A 264 19.10 11.37 -11.91
N LEU A 265 18.29 10.58 -12.58
CA LEU A 265 17.75 10.86 -13.92
C LEU A 265 16.23 10.75 -13.87
N MET A 266 15.53 11.83 -14.24
CA MET A 266 14.09 11.81 -14.42
C MET A 266 13.73 11.90 -15.89
N THR A 267 12.90 10.96 -16.32
CA THR A 267 12.33 10.94 -17.67
C THR A 267 10.84 11.27 -17.57
N ASP A 268 10.35 12.19 -18.41
CA ASP A 268 8.97 12.62 -18.40
C ASP A 268 8.00 11.47 -18.79
N PRO A 269 6.66 11.62 -18.54
CA PRO A 269 5.69 10.57 -18.86
C PRO A 269 5.66 10.14 -20.34
N LYS A 270 6.20 10.97 -21.23
CA LYS A 270 6.31 10.65 -22.68
C LYS A 270 7.68 10.10 -23.07
N GLY A 271 8.64 10.09 -22.13
CA GLY A 271 10.00 9.63 -22.38
C GLY A 271 10.87 10.58 -23.22
N VAL A 272 10.46 11.87 -23.32
CA VAL A 272 11.05 12.81 -24.30
C VAL A 272 12.10 13.73 -23.69
N ASP A 273 11.88 14.21 -22.47
CA ASP A 273 12.71 15.25 -21.85
C ASP A 273 13.42 14.73 -20.58
N PRO A 274 14.55 14.04 -20.69
CA PRO A 274 15.32 13.59 -19.52
C PRO A 274 16.00 14.79 -18.84
N VAL A 275 15.89 14.83 -17.52
CA VAL A 275 16.61 15.77 -16.65
C VAL A 275 17.45 14.99 -15.67
N GLY A 276 18.75 15.24 -15.62
CA GLY A 276 19.66 14.48 -14.78
C GLY A 276 20.75 15.33 -14.15
N GLU A 277 21.09 14.98 -12.92
CA GLU A 277 22.18 15.58 -12.15
C GLU A 277 23.00 14.49 -11.44
N THR A 278 24.21 14.84 -11.08
CA THR A 278 25.16 13.92 -10.46
C THR A 278 25.84 14.58 -9.27
N ALA A 279 25.98 13.87 -8.18
CA ALA A 279 26.69 14.32 -7.00
C ALA A 279 27.76 13.31 -6.54
N PRO A 280 28.93 13.76 -6.08
CA PRO A 280 29.93 12.90 -5.48
C PRO A 280 29.53 12.52 -4.05
N LEU A 281 29.95 11.31 -3.62
CA LEU A 281 29.75 10.82 -2.26
C LEU A 281 30.95 9.97 -1.84
N VAL A 282 31.45 10.22 -0.63
CA VAL A 282 32.53 9.42 -0.01
C VAL A 282 31.94 8.65 1.15
N ILE A 283 32.12 7.33 1.17
CA ILE A 283 31.50 6.43 2.15
C ILE A 283 32.59 5.62 2.84
N PRO A 284 32.82 5.80 4.15
CA PRO A 284 33.76 5.00 4.91
C PRO A 284 33.44 3.50 4.88
N PRO A 285 34.37 2.62 5.27
CA PRO A 285 34.11 1.19 5.42
C PRO A 285 32.93 0.93 6.36
N HIS A 286 32.09 -0.08 6.04
CA HIS A 286 30.98 -0.56 6.87
C HIS A 286 30.06 0.56 7.37
N SER A 287 29.78 1.53 6.49
CA SER A 287 28.95 2.68 6.83
C SER A 287 28.00 3.07 5.70
N THR A 288 27.16 4.06 5.95
CA THR A 288 26.28 4.66 4.96
C THR A 288 26.64 6.12 4.73
N GLY A 289 26.37 6.61 3.53
CA GLY A 289 26.44 8.03 3.19
C GLY A 289 25.17 8.48 2.50
N GLU A 290 24.81 9.73 2.68
CA GLU A 290 23.65 10.35 2.01
C GLU A 290 24.07 11.53 1.14
N VAL A 291 23.37 11.70 0.04
CA VAL A 291 23.49 12.87 -0.83
C VAL A 291 22.09 13.33 -1.26
N ASP A 292 21.92 14.65 -1.35
CA ASP A 292 20.69 15.26 -1.84
C ASP A 292 20.96 15.91 -3.20
N ILE A 293 20.23 15.49 -4.23
CA ILE A 293 20.43 15.87 -5.62
C ILE A 293 19.24 16.72 -6.06
N PRO A 294 19.42 18.04 -6.24
CA PRO A 294 18.37 18.90 -6.77
C PRO A 294 18.26 18.72 -8.29
N LEU A 295 17.01 18.63 -8.78
CA LEU A 295 16.71 18.63 -10.21
C LEU A 295 15.79 19.81 -10.54
N VAL A 296 16.03 20.44 -11.68
CA VAL A 296 15.18 21.53 -12.22
C VAL A 296 14.53 21.06 -13.51
N ILE A 297 13.20 21.07 -13.52
CA ILE A 297 12.39 20.63 -14.66
C ILE A 297 11.75 21.87 -15.29
N SER A 298 12.06 22.14 -16.55
CA SER A 298 11.59 23.34 -17.25
C SER A 298 10.17 23.24 -17.80
N ASN A 299 9.60 22.06 -17.89
CA ASN A 299 8.30 21.84 -18.54
C ASN A 299 7.50 20.76 -17.83
N VAL A 300 7.26 20.98 -16.54
CA VAL A 300 6.61 20.00 -15.68
C VAL A 300 5.24 19.61 -16.22
N ARG A 301 4.97 18.32 -16.25
CA ARG A 301 3.65 17.71 -16.34
C ARG A 301 3.24 17.30 -14.94
N PRO A 302 2.47 18.13 -14.21
CA PRO A 302 2.17 17.83 -12.82
C PRO A 302 1.24 16.63 -12.70
N TRP A 303 1.40 15.91 -11.61
CA TRP A 303 0.46 14.87 -11.22
C TRP A 303 -0.81 15.50 -10.61
N SER A 304 -1.97 15.00 -11.00
CA SER A 304 -3.26 15.32 -10.40
C SER A 304 -4.22 14.15 -10.60
N PRO A 305 -5.37 14.10 -9.88
CA PRO A 305 -6.40 13.09 -10.11
C PRO A 305 -6.89 12.97 -11.55
N ASP A 306 -6.94 14.09 -12.29
CA ASP A 306 -7.40 14.10 -13.67
C ASP A 306 -6.26 13.92 -14.70
N ASN A 307 -5.04 14.17 -14.28
CA ASN A 307 -3.85 14.00 -15.10
C ASN A 307 -2.74 13.34 -14.26
N PRO A 308 -2.82 12.01 -14.02
CA PRO A 308 -1.89 11.29 -13.16
C PRO A 308 -0.54 11.05 -13.85
N ASN A 309 0.15 12.14 -14.19
CA ASN A 309 1.43 12.10 -14.87
C ASN A 309 2.53 11.57 -13.95
N LEU A 310 3.15 10.46 -14.32
CA LEU A 310 4.23 9.82 -13.58
C LEU A 310 5.53 9.87 -14.37
N TYR A 311 6.55 10.43 -13.75
CA TYR A 311 7.93 10.39 -14.24
C TYR A 311 8.57 9.05 -13.87
N THR A 312 9.50 8.59 -14.67
CA THR A 312 10.45 7.56 -14.28
C THR A 312 11.67 8.23 -13.66
N LEU A 313 11.89 7.98 -12.36
CA LEU A 313 13.13 8.34 -11.67
C LEU A 313 14.06 7.13 -11.65
N SER A 314 15.22 7.27 -12.26
CA SER A 314 16.32 6.29 -12.20
C SER A 314 17.45 6.86 -11.39
N VAL A 315 17.91 6.11 -10.40
CA VAL A 315 19.07 6.46 -9.56
C VAL A 315 20.15 5.42 -9.78
N GLU A 316 21.35 5.89 -10.08
CA GLU A 316 22.52 5.05 -10.38
C GLU A 316 23.68 5.42 -9.47
N VAL A 317 24.37 4.41 -8.96
CA VAL A 317 25.58 4.57 -8.14
C VAL A 317 26.79 4.03 -8.94
N TRP A 318 27.73 4.91 -9.22
CA TRP A 318 28.92 4.63 -10.02
C TRP A 318 30.18 4.77 -9.18
N LYS A 319 31.23 3.98 -9.46
CA LYS A 319 32.57 4.29 -8.95
C LYS A 319 32.99 5.67 -9.44
N ALA A 320 33.61 6.46 -8.57
CA ALA A 320 34.22 7.71 -9.00
C ALA A 320 35.43 7.42 -9.92
N ALA A 321 35.25 7.61 -11.21
CA ALA A 321 36.28 7.49 -12.23
C ALA A 321 36.29 8.78 -13.07
N GLY A 322 37.45 9.18 -13.53
CA GLY A 322 37.63 10.36 -14.39
C GLY A 322 37.72 10.02 -15.89
N GLY A 323 37.44 11.02 -16.74
CA GLY A 323 37.62 10.92 -18.17
C GLY A 323 36.67 9.94 -18.89
N ALA A 324 37.16 9.24 -19.89
CA ALA A 324 36.41 8.29 -20.71
C ALA A 324 35.81 7.13 -19.91
N ASP A 325 36.43 6.79 -18.78
CA ASP A 325 35.96 5.70 -17.89
C ASP A 325 34.73 6.04 -17.07
N ALA A 326 34.29 7.29 -17.03
CA ALA A 326 33.15 7.72 -16.23
C ALA A 326 31.81 7.05 -16.62
N LYS A 327 31.70 6.51 -17.83
CA LYS A 327 30.51 5.82 -18.36
C LYS A 327 30.74 4.32 -18.63
N ASN A 328 31.84 3.77 -18.16
CA ASN A 328 32.10 2.34 -18.32
C ASN A 328 31.11 1.52 -17.48
N PRO A 329 30.27 0.65 -18.07
CA PRO A 329 29.28 -0.15 -17.34
C PRO A 329 29.88 -1.02 -16.21
N ALA A 330 31.17 -1.35 -16.29
CA ALA A 330 31.87 -2.06 -15.23
C ALA A 330 31.95 -1.25 -13.92
N HIS A 331 31.81 0.07 -13.99
CA HIS A 331 31.86 0.97 -12.84
C HIS A 331 30.49 1.22 -12.22
N LEU A 332 29.38 0.77 -12.83
CA LEU A 332 28.07 0.78 -12.20
C LEU A 332 28.07 -0.18 -11.02
N LEU A 333 27.70 0.29 -9.83
CA LEU A 333 27.69 -0.47 -8.59
C LEU A 333 26.29 -0.93 -8.23
N ASP A 334 25.30 -0.03 -8.36
CA ASP A 334 23.89 -0.32 -8.12
C ASP A 334 23.01 0.65 -8.90
N ASN A 335 21.76 0.28 -9.14
CA ASN A 335 20.77 1.17 -9.72
C ASN A 335 19.33 0.78 -9.32
N ARG A 336 18.47 1.78 -9.16
CA ARG A 336 17.03 1.61 -8.90
C ARG A 336 16.23 2.56 -9.77
N SER A 337 15.05 2.08 -10.22
CA SER A 337 14.08 2.91 -10.92
C SER A 337 12.73 2.85 -10.23
N MET A 338 12.01 3.99 -10.21
CA MET A 338 10.69 4.08 -9.62
C MET A 338 9.83 5.11 -10.34
N ARG A 339 8.50 5.01 -10.17
CA ARG A 339 7.57 6.06 -10.64
C ARG A 339 7.41 7.11 -9.57
N VAL A 340 7.45 8.38 -9.98
CA VAL A 340 7.23 9.53 -9.10
C VAL A 340 6.36 10.56 -9.79
N GLY A 341 5.59 11.32 -9.00
CA GLY A 341 4.76 12.40 -9.53
C GLY A 341 5.22 13.75 -8.99
N VAL A 342 5.38 14.71 -9.87
CA VAL A 342 5.70 16.09 -9.47
C VAL A 342 4.40 16.83 -9.17
N ARG A 343 4.19 17.21 -7.92
CA ARG A 343 3.01 17.96 -7.47
C ARG A 343 3.29 18.78 -6.22
N THR A 344 2.50 19.82 -6.00
CA THR A 344 2.39 20.51 -4.72
C THR A 344 0.98 20.38 -4.17
N VAL A 345 0.87 20.14 -2.87
CA VAL A 345 -0.41 20.06 -2.13
C VAL A 345 -0.35 21.04 -0.97
N GLU A 346 -1.39 21.85 -0.85
CA GLU A 346 -1.65 22.68 0.32
C GLU A 346 -3.09 22.47 0.75
N ILE A 347 -3.29 22.16 2.02
CA ILE A 347 -4.62 22.02 2.62
C ILE A 347 -4.87 23.22 3.50
N THR A 348 -5.80 24.08 3.09
CA THR A 348 -6.04 25.39 3.69
C THR A 348 -7.48 25.52 4.16
N GLU A 349 -7.75 26.63 4.87
CA GLU A 349 -9.12 26.99 5.23
C GLU A 349 -10.03 27.28 4.01
N LYS A 350 -9.47 27.46 2.83
CA LYS A 350 -10.21 27.64 1.57
C LYS A 350 -10.41 26.34 0.80
N GLY A 351 -9.92 25.22 1.34
CA GLY A 351 -9.95 23.92 0.72
C GLY A 351 -8.57 23.41 0.28
N LEU A 352 -8.58 22.40 -0.56
CA LEU A 352 -7.37 21.81 -1.15
C LEU A 352 -6.84 22.71 -2.28
N VAL A 353 -5.57 23.06 -2.22
CA VAL A 353 -4.84 23.70 -3.31
C VAL A 353 -3.88 22.66 -3.90
N LEU A 354 -4.04 22.35 -5.17
CA LEU A 354 -3.24 21.39 -5.91
C LEU A 354 -2.49 22.10 -7.03
N ASN A 355 -1.18 21.96 -7.06
CA ASN A 355 -0.33 22.57 -8.09
C ASN A 355 -0.55 24.09 -8.24
N GLY A 356 -0.74 24.78 -7.09
CA GLY A 356 -0.96 26.21 -7.02
C GLY A 356 -2.37 26.70 -7.39
N SER A 357 -3.31 25.78 -7.62
CA SER A 357 -4.71 26.14 -7.92
C SER A 357 -5.67 25.48 -6.93
N LEU A 358 -6.72 26.22 -6.55
CA LEU A 358 -7.78 25.65 -5.72
C LEU A 358 -8.43 24.47 -6.46
N PHE A 359 -8.51 23.33 -5.80
CA PHE A 359 -9.16 22.15 -6.36
C PHE A 359 -10.68 22.41 -6.44
N PRO A 360 -11.31 22.25 -7.61
CA PRO A 360 -12.63 22.79 -7.85
C PRO A 360 -13.75 22.01 -7.17
N GLU A 361 -13.49 20.78 -6.75
CA GLU A 361 -14.50 19.84 -6.25
C GLU A 361 -14.19 19.44 -4.81
N LYS A 362 -15.22 18.90 -4.13
CA LYS A 362 -15.02 18.16 -2.89
C LYS A 362 -14.36 16.81 -3.19
N LEU A 363 -13.39 16.43 -2.39
CA LEU A 363 -12.80 15.09 -2.49
C LEU A 363 -13.75 14.07 -1.86
N ILE A 364 -14.62 13.46 -2.66
CA ILE A 364 -15.46 12.37 -2.19
C ILE A 364 -14.80 11.05 -2.56
N GLY A 365 -14.74 10.16 -1.57
CA GLY A 365 -14.08 8.88 -1.71
C GLY A 365 -14.63 7.82 -0.80
N GLY A 366 -13.79 6.85 -0.44
CA GLY A 366 -14.20 5.75 0.43
C GLY A 366 -13.06 5.24 1.31
N ASN A 367 -13.44 4.58 2.38
CA ASN A 367 -12.54 3.82 3.22
C ASN A 367 -12.27 2.45 2.58
N ARG A 368 -11.11 1.84 2.78
CA ARG A 368 -10.85 0.54 2.19
C ARG A 368 -10.29 -0.46 3.19
N HIS A 369 -11.11 -1.48 3.51
CA HIS A 369 -10.61 -2.78 3.93
C HIS A 369 -10.17 -3.58 2.70
N GLN A 370 -9.09 -4.35 2.81
CA GLN A 370 -8.48 -5.00 1.64
C GLN A 370 -8.97 -6.44 1.42
N ASP A 371 -9.75 -7.00 2.36
CA ASP A 371 -10.24 -8.36 2.25
C ASP A 371 -11.15 -8.57 1.03
N PHE A 372 -11.04 -9.75 0.46
CA PHE A 372 -11.83 -10.19 -0.70
C PHE A 372 -12.45 -11.54 -0.37
N ALA A 373 -13.68 -11.75 -0.82
CA ALA A 373 -14.38 -13.01 -0.60
C ALA A 373 -13.52 -14.22 -0.99
N ARG A 374 -13.39 -15.18 -0.10
CA ARG A 374 -12.57 -16.40 -0.22
C ARG A 374 -11.06 -16.22 -0.26
N LEU A 375 -10.55 -15.01 -0.33
CA LEU A 375 -9.11 -14.74 -0.29
C LEU A 375 -8.66 -14.12 1.03
N GLY A 376 -9.60 -13.57 1.81
CA GLY A 376 -9.24 -12.75 2.97
C GLY A 376 -8.33 -11.63 2.53
N ASN A 377 -7.23 -11.43 3.24
CA ASN A 377 -6.24 -10.40 2.90
C ASN A 377 -5.24 -10.82 1.81
N ALA A 378 -5.23 -12.11 1.42
CA ALA A 378 -4.29 -12.64 0.42
C ALA A 378 -4.73 -12.31 -1.02
N VAL A 379 -4.91 -11.03 -1.29
CA VAL A 379 -5.43 -10.51 -2.55
C VAL A 379 -4.28 -10.24 -3.52
N PRO A 380 -4.22 -10.93 -4.67
CA PRO A 380 -3.12 -10.74 -5.61
C PRO A 380 -3.14 -9.35 -6.28
N ASN A 381 -1.98 -8.90 -6.75
CA ASN A 381 -1.76 -7.56 -7.29
C ASN A 381 -2.77 -7.11 -8.35
N ASN A 382 -3.19 -8.00 -9.24
CA ASN A 382 -4.17 -7.67 -10.27
C ASN A 382 -5.57 -7.35 -9.69
N LEU A 383 -5.97 -7.98 -8.60
CA LEU A 383 -7.22 -7.64 -7.91
C LEU A 383 -7.08 -6.38 -7.06
N GLN A 384 -5.91 -6.11 -6.48
CA GLN A 384 -5.59 -4.82 -5.84
C GLN A 384 -5.78 -3.67 -6.84
N TRP A 385 -5.26 -3.86 -8.05
CA TRP A 385 -5.46 -2.93 -9.15
C TRP A 385 -6.93 -2.78 -9.55
N GLN A 386 -7.67 -3.88 -9.68
CA GLN A 386 -9.09 -3.86 -10.04
C GLN A 386 -9.94 -3.11 -9.01
N ASP A 387 -9.62 -3.20 -7.72
CA ASP A 387 -10.27 -2.42 -6.68
C ASP A 387 -10.09 -0.92 -6.95
N ALA A 388 -8.87 -0.46 -7.19
CA ALA A 388 -8.59 0.94 -7.50
C ALA A 388 -9.33 1.42 -8.76
N VAL A 389 -9.38 0.60 -9.83
CA VAL A 389 -10.14 0.89 -11.06
C VAL A 389 -11.63 1.05 -10.76
N LYS A 390 -12.22 0.15 -9.97
CA LYS A 390 -13.65 0.20 -9.62
C LYS A 390 -13.95 1.44 -8.77
N LEU A 391 -13.12 1.76 -7.79
CA LEU A 391 -13.28 2.96 -6.97
C LEU A 391 -13.17 4.24 -7.81
N ARG A 392 -12.21 4.29 -8.71
CA ARG A 392 -12.06 5.44 -9.63
C ARG A 392 -13.27 5.58 -10.57
N LYS A 393 -13.79 4.47 -11.11
CA LYS A 393 -15.00 4.44 -11.94
C LYS A 393 -16.25 4.85 -11.18
N ALA A 394 -16.34 4.55 -9.88
CA ALA A 394 -17.42 5.04 -9.02
C ALA A 394 -17.38 6.57 -8.78
N GLY A 395 -16.42 7.28 -9.36
CA GLY A 395 -16.27 8.72 -9.17
C GLY A 395 -15.46 9.11 -7.93
N MET A 396 -14.88 8.15 -7.20
CA MET A 396 -14.07 8.44 -6.01
C MET A 396 -12.77 9.14 -6.39
N ARG A 397 -12.37 10.10 -5.56
CA ARG A 397 -11.15 10.92 -5.70
C ARG A 397 -10.13 10.65 -4.61
N VAL A 398 -10.53 10.10 -3.49
CA VAL A 398 -9.69 9.84 -2.32
C VAL A 398 -10.06 8.52 -1.67
N ILE A 399 -9.05 7.78 -1.23
CA ILE A 399 -9.22 6.54 -0.47
C ILE A 399 -8.54 6.71 0.88
N ARG A 400 -9.26 6.46 1.96
CA ARG A 400 -8.68 6.34 3.29
C ARG A 400 -8.37 4.86 3.56
N SER A 401 -7.14 4.58 3.92
CA SER A 401 -6.68 3.22 4.23
C SER A 401 -7.12 2.82 5.63
N ALA A 402 -8.37 2.47 5.79
CA ALA A 402 -8.92 2.07 7.09
C ALA A 402 -8.71 0.57 7.36
N HIS A 403 -8.11 0.15 8.48
CA HIS A 403 -7.37 1.03 9.41
C HIS A 403 -5.92 0.56 9.48
N TYR A 404 -5.23 0.56 8.33
CA TYR A 404 -3.85 0.07 8.16
C TYR A 404 -3.28 0.41 6.79
N PRO A 405 -1.96 0.44 6.62
CA PRO A 405 -1.32 0.67 5.32
C PRO A 405 -1.70 -0.39 4.30
N GLN A 406 -2.11 0.06 3.12
CA GLN A 406 -2.59 -0.81 2.04
C GLN A 406 -1.46 -1.57 1.35
N ASP A 407 -1.84 -2.53 0.52
CA ASP A 407 -0.94 -3.27 -0.35
C ASP A 407 -0.17 -2.33 -1.28
N PRO A 408 1.15 -2.55 -1.51
CA PRO A 408 1.94 -1.72 -2.41
C PRO A 408 1.39 -1.64 -3.84
N ALA A 409 0.81 -2.73 -4.37
CA ALA A 409 0.22 -2.71 -5.71
C ALA A 409 -1.05 -1.83 -5.78
N PHE A 410 -1.80 -1.72 -4.69
CA PHE A 410 -2.92 -0.78 -4.60
C PHE A 410 -2.43 0.66 -4.59
N MET A 411 -1.34 0.96 -3.87
CA MET A 411 -0.73 2.29 -3.86
C MET A 411 -0.22 2.70 -5.25
N ASP A 412 0.46 1.80 -5.95
CA ASP A 412 0.90 2.00 -7.34
C ASP A 412 -0.30 2.25 -8.29
N ALA A 413 -1.41 1.54 -8.07
CA ALA A 413 -2.64 1.75 -8.82
C ALA A 413 -3.25 3.14 -8.54
N CYS A 414 -3.27 3.59 -7.29
CA CYS A 414 -3.73 4.93 -6.92
C CYS A 414 -2.91 6.02 -7.61
N ASP A 415 -1.58 5.87 -7.66
CA ASP A 415 -0.70 6.80 -8.38
C ASP A 415 -1.06 6.92 -9.86
N ARG A 416 -1.31 5.80 -10.52
CA ARG A 416 -1.61 5.77 -11.97
C ARG A 416 -3.03 6.17 -12.32
N LEU A 417 -3.98 5.95 -11.43
CA LEU A 417 -5.39 6.24 -11.67
C LEU A 417 -5.82 7.61 -11.16
N GLY A 418 -4.94 8.33 -10.46
CA GLY A 418 -5.26 9.63 -9.90
C GLY A 418 -6.22 9.55 -8.71
N LEU A 419 -5.96 8.62 -7.79
CA LEU A 419 -6.64 8.55 -6.52
C LEU A 419 -5.73 9.12 -5.42
N PHE A 420 -6.21 10.07 -4.65
CA PHE A 420 -5.52 10.43 -3.41
C PHE A 420 -5.64 9.34 -2.37
N VAL A 421 -4.67 9.24 -1.48
CA VAL A 421 -4.67 8.28 -0.37
C VAL A 421 -4.39 9.01 0.94
N ILE A 422 -5.18 8.68 1.96
CA ILE A 422 -4.93 8.98 3.36
C ILE A 422 -4.38 7.70 3.98
N VAL A 423 -3.12 7.70 4.37
CA VAL A 423 -2.47 6.49 4.91
C VAL A 423 -2.61 6.46 6.43
N ALA A 424 -3.25 5.41 6.95
CA ALA A 424 -3.52 5.25 8.38
C ALA A 424 -2.57 4.24 9.04
N THR A 425 -2.20 4.52 10.28
CA THR A 425 -1.47 3.61 11.16
C THR A 425 -2.37 2.43 11.55
N PRO A 426 -1.85 1.20 11.69
CA PRO A 426 -2.65 0.05 12.11
C PRO A 426 -3.26 0.25 13.49
N GLY A 427 -4.59 0.10 13.64
CA GLY A 427 -5.25 0.12 14.94
C GLY A 427 -6.65 0.73 14.96
N TRP A 428 -7.49 0.21 15.86
CA TRP A 428 -8.88 0.63 16.04
C TRP A 428 -9.38 0.32 17.45
N GLN A 429 -9.91 1.33 18.14
CA GLN A 429 -10.57 1.25 19.46
C GLN A 429 -9.78 0.41 20.50
N PHE A 430 -8.47 0.48 20.49
CA PHE A 430 -7.64 -0.31 21.40
C PHE A 430 -6.33 0.40 21.73
N TRP A 431 -5.96 0.34 23.02
CA TRP A 431 -4.66 0.74 23.51
C TRP A 431 -4.05 -0.42 24.30
N GLY A 432 -2.94 -0.95 23.81
CA GLY A 432 -2.28 -2.12 24.40
C GLY A 432 -1.36 -1.80 25.57
N LYS A 433 -0.73 -2.83 26.08
CA LYS A 433 0.22 -2.76 27.20
C LYS A 433 1.63 -3.14 26.76
N GLY A 434 2.60 -2.91 27.67
CA GLY A 434 4.00 -3.25 27.43
C GLY A 434 4.56 -2.53 26.22
N PRO A 435 5.14 -3.23 25.23
CA PRO A 435 5.79 -2.62 24.08
C PRO A 435 4.82 -2.07 23.02
N PHE A 436 3.50 -2.09 23.25
CA PHE A 436 2.51 -1.68 22.25
C PHE A 436 2.76 -0.27 21.71
N ALA A 437 3.00 0.70 22.60
CA ALA A 437 3.20 2.08 22.18
C ALA A 437 4.46 2.25 21.30
N ASP A 438 5.57 1.59 21.67
CA ASP A 438 6.82 1.65 20.91
C ASP A 438 6.64 1.03 19.52
N ARG A 439 5.89 -0.08 19.43
CA ARG A 439 5.55 -0.72 18.15
C ARG A 439 4.66 0.16 17.28
N VAL A 440 3.71 0.89 17.86
CA VAL A 440 2.94 1.92 17.12
C VAL A 440 3.86 3.01 16.58
N TYR A 441 4.83 3.49 17.38
CA TYR A 441 5.79 4.50 16.92
C TYR A 441 6.65 3.98 15.77
N ASP A 442 7.07 2.72 15.83
CA ASP A 442 7.81 2.08 14.73
C ASP A 442 6.94 1.92 13.49
N ASP A 443 5.66 1.52 13.63
CA ASP A 443 4.71 1.44 12.53
C ASP A 443 4.51 2.79 11.84
N VAL A 444 4.38 3.88 12.60
CA VAL A 444 4.26 5.23 12.06
C VAL A 444 5.48 5.61 11.23
N ARG A 445 6.70 5.36 11.73
CA ARG A 445 7.93 5.64 10.99
C ARG A 445 8.03 4.80 9.71
N GLN A 446 7.79 3.50 9.81
CA GLN A 446 7.89 2.58 8.68
C GLN A 446 6.83 2.88 7.60
N MET A 447 5.61 3.23 8.00
CA MET A 447 4.53 3.64 7.10
C MET A 447 4.94 4.84 6.25
N VAL A 448 5.49 5.89 6.88
CA VAL A 448 5.95 7.09 6.16
C VAL A 448 7.12 6.74 5.23
N ARG A 449 8.13 6.01 5.70
CA ARG A 449 9.30 5.61 4.89
C ARG A 449 8.90 4.80 3.66
N ARG A 450 7.93 3.87 3.82
CA ARG A 450 7.45 3.02 2.74
C ARG A 450 6.71 3.83 1.66
N ASP A 451 5.82 4.75 2.08
CA ASP A 451 4.83 5.34 1.17
C ASP A 451 5.14 6.80 0.77
N ARG A 452 6.16 7.43 1.32
CA ARG A 452 6.47 8.87 1.13
C ARG A 452 6.77 9.29 -0.32
N ASN A 453 7.09 8.35 -1.21
CA ASN A 453 7.37 8.64 -2.61
C ASN A 453 6.14 8.56 -3.53
N HIS A 454 5.00 8.08 -3.03
CA HIS A 454 3.76 8.00 -3.80
C HIS A 454 3.12 9.39 -3.95
N PRO A 455 2.91 9.89 -5.17
CA PRO A 455 2.22 11.16 -5.37
C PRO A 455 0.73 11.10 -4.96
N SER A 456 0.15 9.93 -4.84
CA SER A 456 -1.21 9.73 -4.34
C SER A 456 -1.33 10.04 -2.85
N VAL A 457 -0.30 9.86 -2.04
CA VAL A 457 -0.37 10.11 -0.58
C VAL A 457 -0.57 11.59 -0.31
N MET A 458 -1.75 11.94 0.23
CA MET A 458 -2.16 13.31 0.48
C MET A 458 -2.03 13.69 1.96
N MET A 459 -2.35 12.78 2.85
CA MET A 459 -2.33 12.96 4.30
C MET A 459 -1.89 11.68 5.00
N TRP A 460 -1.41 11.85 6.22
CA TRP A 460 -1.08 10.77 7.15
C TRP A 460 -2.04 10.81 8.33
N GLU A 461 -2.54 9.64 8.71
CA GLU A 461 -3.34 9.45 9.91
C GLU A 461 -2.55 8.59 10.90
N PRO A 462 -1.65 9.22 11.69
CA PRO A 462 -0.76 8.48 12.59
C PRO A 462 -1.43 8.05 13.90
N ILE A 463 -2.65 8.50 14.17
CA ILE A 463 -3.42 8.09 15.33
C ILE A 463 -4.05 6.71 15.10
N LEU A 464 -4.42 6.05 16.20
CA LEU A 464 -5.24 4.85 16.18
C LEU A 464 -6.71 5.25 16.13
N ASN A 465 -7.44 4.78 15.10
CA ASN A 465 -8.83 5.16 14.89
C ASN A 465 -9.71 4.91 16.15
N GLU A 466 -10.50 5.89 16.55
CA GLU A 466 -11.46 5.81 17.69
C GLU A 466 -10.86 5.28 19.00
N THR A 467 -9.59 5.53 19.25
CA THR A 467 -8.87 4.98 20.40
C THR A 467 -8.69 6.01 21.52
N HIS A 468 -8.95 5.59 22.74
CA HIS A 468 -8.55 6.33 23.94
C HIS A 468 -7.08 6.04 24.24
N TYR A 469 -6.21 6.97 23.94
CA TYR A 469 -4.76 6.86 24.10
C TYR A 469 -4.23 7.88 25.15
N PRO A 470 -3.01 7.72 25.67
CA PRO A 470 -2.39 8.67 26.61
C PRO A 470 -2.24 10.07 26.01
N LYS A 471 -2.26 11.09 26.88
CA LYS A 471 -2.30 12.51 26.50
C LYS A 471 -1.23 12.91 25.49
N ASP A 472 -0.02 12.42 25.64
CA ASP A 472 1.13 12.85 24.81
C ASP A 472 1.26 12.05 23.51
N PHE A 473 0.46 10.99 23.35
CA PHE A 473 0.54 10.09 22.18
C PHE A 473 0.27 10.83 20.87
N ALA A 474 -0.83 11.57 20.79
CA ALA A 474 -1.24 12.25 19.57
C ALA A 474 -0.17 13.23 19.07
N LYS A 475 0.42 14.02 19.97
CA LYS A 475 1.52 14.92 19.61
C LYS A 475 2.74 14.12 19.13
N LYS A 476 3.12 13.07 19.87
CA LYS A 476 4.30 12.28 19.54
C LYS A 476 4.20 11.64 18.15
N VAL A 477 3.09 10.98 17.81
CA VAL A 477 2.94 10.36 16.49
C VAL A 477 2.84 11.37 15.35
N ARG A 478 2.22 12.51 15.58
CA ARG A 478 2.25 13.64 14.64
C ARG A 478 3.68 14.11 14.38
N ASP A 479 4.46 14.32 15.43
CA ASP A 479 5.84 14.76 15.33
C ASP A 479 6.72 13.72 14.61
N LEU A 480 6.52 12.42 14.86
CA LEU A 480 7.20 11.34 14.13
C LEU A 480 6.97 11.40 12.62
N VAL A 481 5.74 11.70 12.18
CA VAL A 481 5.46 11.88 10.74
C VAL A 481 6.25 13.07 10.19
N HIS A 482 6.25 14.19 10.88
CA HIS A 482 6.98 15.39 10.44
C HIS A 482 8.51 15.24 10.54
N GLU A 483 9.01 14.41 11.46
CA GLU A 483 10.42 14.03 11.48
C GLU A 483 10.80 13.20 10.25
N GLU A 484 9.95 12.23 9.85
CA GLU A 484 10.19 11.36 8.68
C GLU A 484 9.93 12.06 7.34
N TYR A 485 9.07 13.09 7.33
CA TYR A 485 8.76 13.90 6.15
C TYR A 485 8.82 15.40 6.48
N PRO A 486 10.01 15.98 6.68
CA PRO A 486 10.17 17.39 7.11
C PRO A 486 10.07 18.40 5.95
N TYR A 487 9.22 18.14 4.97
CA TYR A 487 9.10 18.96 3.77
C TYR A 487 7.67 19.48 3.58
N PRO A 488 7.47 20.56 2.78
CA PRO A 488 6.14 21.04 2.43
C PRO A 488 5.24 19.94 1.84
N GLY A 489 3.94 20.03 2.13
CA GLY A 489 2.95 19.03 1.68
C GLY A 489 2.79 17.85 2.65
N CYS A 490 3.45 17.86 3.80
CA CYS A 490 3.21 16.92 4.88
C CYS A 490 2.02 17.40 5.73
N TYR A 491 0.93 16.64 5.70
CA TYR A 491 -0.28 16.90 6.48
C TYR A 491 -0.67 15.70 7.31
N THR A 492 -1.07 15.95 8.56
CA THR A 492 -1.60 14.91 9.45
C THR A 492 -3.05 15.22 9.82
N ALA A 493 -3.82 14.15 10.05
CA ALA A 493 -5.23 14.26 10.37
C ALA A 493 -5.61 13.43 11.60
N CYS A 494 -6.58 13.94 12.37
CA CYS A 494 -7.20 13.23 13.49
C CYS A 494 -8.62 13.71 13.75
N ASP A 495 -9.37 12.99 14.61
CA ASP A 495 -10.69 13.42 15.02
C ASP A 495 -10.64 14.76 15.75
N ALA A 496 -11.55 15.67 15.39
CA ALA A 496 -11.61 17.02 15.95
C ALA A 496 -11.90 17.03 17.47
N VAL A 497 -12.52 15.97 17.97
CA VAL A 497 -12.82 15.78 19.40
C VAL A 497 -11.76 14.97 20.13
N ALA A 498 -10.77 14.44 19.42
CA ALA A 498 -9.71 13.65 20.03
C ALA A 498 -8.78 14.51 20.89
N GLN A 499 -8.26 13.92 21.94
CA GLN A 499 -7.23 14.53 22.77
C GLN A 499 -5.96 14.76 21.93
N GLY A 500 -5.44 15.99 21.92
CA GLY A 500 -4.27 16.36 21.12
C GLY A 500 -4.58 16.81 19.69
N SER A 501 -5.86 16.96 19.33
CA SER A 501 -6.28 17.43 18.00
C SER A 501 -5.75 18.82 17.63
N GLU A 502 -5.40 19.63 18.63
CA GLU A 502 -4.77 20.94 18.43
C GLU A 502 -3.44 20.90 17.68
N HIS A 503 -2.73 19.76 17.71
CA HIS A 503 -1.44 19.59 17.04
C HIS A 503 -1.56 19.28 15.54
N TYR A 504 -2.72 18.82 15.07
CA TYR A 504 -2.91 18.32 13.70
C TYR A 504 -3.32 19.43 12.72
N GLU A 505 -2.92 19.30 11.48
CA GLU A 505 -3.21 20.25 10.41
C GLU A 505 -4.65 20.14 9.91
N VAL A 506 -5.19 18.91 9.84
CA VAL A 506 -6.55 18.59 9.37
C VAL A 506 -7.35 17.93 10.48
N LEU A 507 -8.61 18.32 10.62
CA LEU A 507 -9.50 17.74 11.62
C LEU A 507 -10.65 16.97 10.97
N TYR A 508 -10.93 15.78 11.50
CA TYR A 508 -12.07 14.99 11.08
C TYR A 508 -13.33 15.44 11.80
N ALA A 509 -14.32 15.83 11.03
CA ALA A 509 -15.63 16.21 11.52
C ALA A 509 -16.69 16.11 10.42
N HIS A 510 -17.96 15.99 10.81
CA HIS A 510 -19.09 16.05 9.89
C HIS A 510 -19.54 17.50 9.63
N PRO A 511 -19.95 17.85 8.42
CA PRO A 511 -20.47 19.18 8.11
C PRO A 511 -21.90 19.39 8.61
N SER A 512 -22.65 18.31 8.91
CA SER A 512 -24.03 18.38 9.35
C SER A 512 -24.14 18.74 10.82
N THR A 513 -25.18 19.49 11.16
CA THR A 513 -25.45 19.94 12.54
C THR A 513 -26.22 18.92 13.39
N GLY A 514 -26.57 17.76 12.83
CA GLY A 514 -27.46 16.78 13.47
C GLY A 514 -26.79 15.83 14.43
N ASP A 515 -25.52 15.52 14.22
CA ASP A 515 -24.78 14.58 15.06
C ASP A 515 -24.08 15.32 16.22
N LYS A 516 -24.52 15.04 17.44
CA LYS A 516 -23.98 15.67 18.65
C LYS A 516 -22.52 15.24 18.95
N HIS A 517 -22.09 14.10 18.45
CA HIS A 517 -20.78 13.53 18.77
C HIS A 517 -19.68 13.95 17.79
N TRP A 518 -20.00 14.10 16.52
CA TRP A 518 -19.01 14.25 15.44
C TRP A 518 -19.18 15.53 14.62
N SER A 519 -20.31 16.26 14.80
CA SER A 519 -20.50 17.55 14.14
C SER A 519 -19.89 18.67 14.98
N ILE A 520 -19.17 19.56 14.32
CA ILE A 520 -18.70 20.79 14.94
C ILE A 520 -19.60 21.92 14.47
N LYS A 521 -20.46 22.41 15.37
CA LYS A 521 -21.34 23.56 15.12
C LYS A 521 -20.56 24.84 14.86
N GLU A 522 -19.37 24.96 15.47
CA GLU A 522 -18.47 26.09 15.30
C GLU A 522 -17.08 25.59 14.93
N ARG A 523 -16.53 26.20 13.89
CA ARG A 523 -15.18 25.93 13.44
C ARG A 523 -14.16 26.28 14.52
N LYS A 524 -13.37 25.29 14.95
CA LYS A 524 -12.27 25.51 15.89
C LYS A 524 -10.98 25.84 15.11
N ASN A 525 -10.26 26.87 15.57
CA ASN A 525 -8.88 27.15 15.19
C ASN A 525 -8.57 27.38 13.70
N ASN A 526 -9.52 27.80 12.89
CA ASN A 526 -9.34 28.05 11.44
C ASN A 526 -8.73 26.90 10.64
N LYS A 527 -8.83 25.66 11.12
CA LYS A 527 -8.30 24.48 10.45
C LYS A 527 -9.24 23.98 9.36
N PRO A 528 -8.72 23.32 8.29
CA PRO A 528 -9.53 22.59 7.33
C PRO A 528 -10.11 21.32 7.94
N TYR A 529 -11.29 20.95 7.45
CA TYR A 529 -12.02 19.77 7.90
C TYR A 529 -12.23 18.76 6.78
N PHE A 530 -12.31 17.49 7.19
CA PHE A 530 -12.60 16.36 6.33
C PHE A 530 -13.52 15.38 7.06
N THR A 531 -14.45 14.70 6.39
CA THR A 531 -15.24 13.63 7.01
C THR A 531 -14.56 12.29 6.75
N ARG A 532 -13.98 11.69 7.80
CA ARG A 532 -13.26 10.41 7.63
C ARG A 532 -14.17 9.25 7.24
N GLU A 533 -15.44 9.28 7.71
CA GLU A 533 -16.42 8.22 7.46
C GLU A 533 -17.83 8.82 7.38
N PHE A 534 -18.58 8.49 6.34
CA PHE A 534 -19.99 8.85 6.22
C PHE A 534 -20.80 7.70 5.63
N GLY A 535 -22.11 7.72 5.81
CA GLY A 535 -23.07 6.82 5.18
C GLY A 535 -23.50 5.62 6.03
N ASP A 536 -22.66 5.09 6.92
CA ASP A 536 -23.05 3.99 7.80
C ASP A 536 -23.78 4.50 9.05
N ASN A 537 -25.08 4.64 8.92
CA ASN A 537 -25.94 5.09 10.00
C ASN A 537 -26.92 4.00 10.38
N VAL A 538 -26.82 3.56 11.60
CA VAL A 538 -27.62 2.46 12.15
C VAL A 538 -28.08 2.81 13.56
N ASP A 539 -29.29 2.38 13.91
CA ASP A 539 -29.81 2.52 15.26
C ASP A 539 -29.10 1.61 16.25
N THR A 540 -28.65 0.47 15.75
CA THR A 540 -27.90 -0.53 16.53
C THR A 540 -26.70 -1.03 15.72
N TRP A 541 -25.51 -0.86 16.25
CA TRP A 541 -24.27 -1.31 15.58
C TRP A 541 -24.20 -2.81 15.34
N SER A 542 -24.89 -3.60 16.16
CA SER A 542 -25.04 -5.04 15.98
C SER A 542 -26.01 -5.44 14.85
N ALA A 543 -26.79 -4.50 14.30
CA ALA A 543 -27.68 -4.81 13.18
C ALA A 543 -26.86 -5.10 11.92
N HIS A 544 -27.19 -6.21 11.24
CA HIS A 544 -26.59 -6.55 9.95
C HIS A 544 -27.38 -5.97 8.76
N ASN A 545 -28.61 -5.57 8.97
CA ASN A 545 -29.48 -4.94 7.97
C ASN A 545 -29.94 -3.56 8.45
N SER A 546 -29.95 -2.62 7.54
CA SER A 546 -30.45 -1.25 7.74
C SER A 546 -30.57 -0.55 6.39
N THR A 547 -30.92 0.72 6.37
CA THR A 547 -30.91 1.52 5.14
C THR A 547 -29.53 1.64 4.50
N SER A 548 -28.46 1.54 5.28
CA SER A 548 -27.07 1.53 4.79
C SER A 548 -26.50 0.13 4.57
N ARG A 549 -26.98 -0.89 5.28
CA ARG A 549 -26.45 -2.26 5.26
C ARG A 549 -27.38 -3.19 4.49
N VAL A 550 -27.10 -3.37 3.21
CA VAL A 550 -27.95 -4.10 2.26
C VAL A 550 -27.13 -5.11 1.49
N ALA A 551 -27.39 -6.41 1.70
CA ALA A 551 -26.79 -7.45 0.90
C ALA A 551 -27.35 -7.45 -0.53
N ARG A 552 -26.47 -7.70 -1.51
CA ARG A 552 -26.83 -7.65 -2.92
C ARG A 552 -27.95 -8.66 -3.28
N HIS A 553 -27.95 -9.84 -2.67
CA HIS A 553 -28.92 -10.89 -2.93
C HIS A 553 -30.34 -10.59 -2.40
N TRP A 554 -30.54 -9.50 -1.64
CA TRP A 554 -31.88 -9.09 -1.20
C TRP A 554 -32.69 -8.39 -2.31
N GLY A 555 -32.06 -8.10 -3.45
CA GLY A 555 -32.71 -7.57 -4.65
C GLY A 555 -32.64 -6.05 -4.80
N GLU A 556 -33.25 -5.55 -5.87
CA GLU A 556 -33.06 -4.16 -6.32
C GLU A 556 -33.66 -3.12 -5.36
N ALA A 557 -34.83 -3.38 -4.79
CA ALA A 557 -35.53 -2.38 -3.98
C ALA A 557 -34.73 -1.98 -2.73
N PRO A 558 -34.18 -2.90 -1.90
CA PRO A 558 -33.28 -2.55 -0.81
C PRO A 558 -32.01 -1.82 -1.28
N MET A 559 -31.42 -2.23 -2.40
CA MET A 559 -30.23 -1.57 -2.96
C MET A 559 -30.52 -0.13 -3.42
N MET A 560 -31.72 0.16 -3.92
CA MET A 560 -32.14 1.52 -4.25
C MET A 560 -32.31 2.38 -2.99
N VAL A 561 -32.85 1.81 -1.91
CA VAL A 561 -32.95 2.50 -0.61
C VAL A 561 -31.54 2.85 -0.10
N GLN A 562 -30.59 1.92 -0.17
CA GLN A 562 -29.21 2.17 0.19
C GLN A 562 -28.60 3.32 -0.64
N ALA A 563 -28.80 3.30 -1.95
CA ALA A 563 -28.31 4.35 -2.84
C ALA A 563 -28.85 5.73 -2.45
N LEU A 564 -30.15 5.82 -2.22
CA LEU A 564 -30.79 7.06 -1.81
C LEU A 564 -30.30 7.52 -0.44
N HIS A 565 -30.11 6.58 0.49
CA HIS A 565 -29.57 6.85 1.82
C HIS A 565 -28.18 7.52 1.74
N TYR A 566 -27.26 6.96 0.98
CA TYR A 566 -25.91 7.51 0.85
C TYR A 566 -25.88 8.87 0.15
N LEU A 567 -26.74 9.08 -0.81
CA LEU A 567 -26.73 10.32 -1.57
C LEU A 567 -27.47 11.46 -0.87
N LYS A 568 -28.63 11.20 -0.24
CA LYS A 568 -29.58 12.27 0.12
C LYS A 568 -30.24 12.18 1.50
N THR A 569 -30.50 10.97 2.02
CA THR A 569 -31.46 10.80 3.10
C THR A 569 -30.91 10.31 4.42
N SER A 570 -29.62 10.20 4.55
CA SER A 570 -28.95 9.83 5.79
C SER A 570 -29.07 10.95 6.84
N PHE A 571 -30.21 11.04 7.49
CA PHE A 571 -30.42 12.00 8.56
C PHE A 571 -30.28 11.32 9.93
N PRO A 572 -29.63 11.92 10.90
CA PRO A 572 -29.08 13.29 10.96
C PRO A 572 -27.65 13.45 10.41
N TYR A 573 -27.22 12.55 9.60
CA TYR A 573 -25.81 12.31 9.26
C TYR A 573 -25.41 12.86 7.89
N THR A 574 -24.13 12.77 7.59
CA THR A 574 -23.53 13.25 6.35
C THR A 574 -23.88 12.36 5.17
N THR A 575 -24.27 12.97 4.06
CA THR A 575 -24.53 12.34 2.77
C THR A 575 -23.60 12.91 1.69
N TYR A 576 -23.63 12.33 0.50
CA TYR A 576 -22.96 12.88 -0.67
C TYR A 576 -23.34 14.35 -0.91
N ASP A 577 -24.65 14.65 -0.90
CA ASP A 577 -25.16 16.00 -1.16
C ASP A 577 -24.75 16.99 -0.05
N THR A 578 -24.77 16.59 1.21
CA THR A 578 -24.34 17.47 2.32
C THR A 578 -22.84 17.76 2.29
N LEU A 579 -22.02 16.80 1.84
CA LEU A 579 -20.59 17.02 1.62
C LEU A 579 -20.34 18.02 0.50
N ASN A 580 -21.04 17.89 -0.63
CA ASN A 580 -20.92 18.84 -1.74
C ASN A 580 -21.34 20.25 -1.36
N ALA A 581 -22.38 20.37 -0.55
CA ALA A 581 -22.90 21.66 -0.05
C ALA A 581 -22.08 22.24 1.11
N ALA A 582 -21.12 21.50 1.65
CA ALA A 582 -20.33 21.92 2.81
C ALA A 582 -19.47 23.16 2.49
N PRO A 583 -19.17 24.01 3.49
CA PRO A 583 -18.27 25.16 3.32
C PRO A 583 -16.90 24.78 2.75
N ALA A 584 -16.19 25.73 2.18
CA ALA A 584 -14.91 25.49 1.51
C ALA A 584 -13.84 24.86 2.41
N TYR A 585 -13.81 25.21 3.68
CA TYR A 585 -12.88 24.63 4.65
C TYR A 585 -13.12 23.15 4.95
N HIS A 586 -14.29 22.62 4.60
CA HIS A 586 -14.61 21.21 4.62
C HIS A 586 -14.42 20.65 3.19
N PHE A 587 -13.25 20.07 2.94
CA PHE A 587 -12.82 19.79 1.56
C PHE A 587 -13.16 18.39 1.04
N GLY A 588 -13.82 17.52 1.84
CA GLY A 588 -14.27 16.23 1.35
C GLY A 588 -14.62 15.21 2.44
N GLY A 589 -14.83 13.96 2.02
CA GLY A 589 -15.12 12.85 2.93
C GLY A 589 -15.09 11.49 2.25
N CYS A 590 -14.96 10.44 3.07
CA CYS A 590 -14.91 9.06 2.66
C CYS A 590 -16.16 8.30 3.10
N LEU A 591 -16.78 7.57 2.16
CA LEU A 591 -17.89 6.67 2.45
C LEU A 591 -17.40 5.52 3.35
N TRP A 592 -18.12 5.19 4.38
CA TRP A 592 -18.03 3.92 5.07
C TRP A 592 -19.14 3.00 4.57
N HIS A 593 -18.89 2.05 3.69
CA HIS A 593 -17.61 1.61 3.15
C HIS A 593 -17.82 1.22 1.66
N PRO A 594 -16.87 1.30 0.74
CA PRO A 594 -17.09 0.91 -0.67
C PRO A 594 -17.33 -0.58 -0.90
N PHE A 595 -16.79 -1.46 -0.06
CA PHE A 595 -16.89 -2.91 -0.21
C PHE A 595 -17.57 -3.57 0.97
N ASP A 596 -18.37 -4.60 0.75
CA ASP A 596 -18.74 -5.49 1.84
C ASP A 596 -17.48 -6.20 2.35
N HIS A 597 -17.33 -6.34 3.67
CA HIS A 597 -16.15 -6.92 4.30
C HIS A 597 -16.49 -7.75 5.53
N GLN A 598 -15.60 -8.66 5.92
CA GLN A 598 -15.77 -9.45 7.14
C GLN A 598 -15.48 -8.63 8.40
N ARG A 599 -16.30 -8.88 9.44
CA ARG A 599 -16.11 -8.34 10.79
C ARG A 599 -15.77 -9.44 11.78
N GLY A 600 -14.96 -9.13 12.76
CA GLY A 600 -14.63 -10.10 13.81
C GLY A 600 -15.75 -10.26 14.83
N TYR A 601 -16.46 -9.19 15.16
CA TYR A 601 -17.47 -9.18 16.24
C TYR A 601 -18.88 -9.59 15.82
N HIS A 602 -19.14 -9.78 14.53
CA HIS A 602 -20.49 -10.07 14.04
C HIS A 602 -20.50 -11.31 13.13
N PRO A 603 -21.53 -12.17 13.23
CA PRO A 603 -21.63 -13.37 12.38
C PRO A 603 -21.85 -13.05 10.90
N ASP A 604 -22.46 -11.91 10.58
CA ASP A 604 -22.65 -11.47 9.21
C ASP A 604 -21.58 -10.47 8.80
N PRO A 605 -21.20 -10.45 7.51
CA PRO A 605 -20.37 -9.40 6.95
C PRO A 605 -21.01 -8.02 7.11
N PHE A 606 -20.20 -6.99 6.98
CA PHE A 606 -20.68 -5.65 6.80
C PHE A 606 -21.23 -5.50 5.38
N TYR A 607 -22.53 -5.31 5.25
CA TYR A 607 -23.21 -5.18 3.94
C TYR A 607 -23.34 -3.73 3.45
N GLY A 608 -22.62 -2.80 4.04
CA GLY A 608 -22.67 -1.37 3.67
C GLY A 608 -21.89 -1.01 2.41
N GLY A 609 -21.30 -1.97 1.72
CA GLY A 609 -20.57 -1.71 0.49
C GLY A 609 -21.46 -1.22 -0.66
N ILE A 610 -20.92 -0.36 -1.52
CA ILE A 610 -21.51 -0.09 -2.84
C ILE A 610 -21.15 -1.19 -3.86
N LEU A 611 -20.19 -2.02 -3.49
CA LEU A 611 -19.80 -3.26 -4.14
C LEU A 611 -19.85 -4.37 -3.09
N ASP A 612 -20.28 -5.56 -3.48
CA ASP A 612 -20.25 -6.72 -2.59
C ASP A 612 -18.82 -7.25 -2.34
N ALA A 613 -18.69 -8.27 -1.50
CA ALA A 613 -17.39 -8.87 -1.16
C ALA A 613 -16.65 -9.48 -2.36
N PHE A 614 -17.36 -9.83 -3.45
CA PHE A 614 -16.81 -10.25 -4.74
C PHE A 614 -16.56 -9.08 -5.70
N ARG A 615 -16.75 -7.85 -5.25
CA ARG A 615 -16.64 -6.62 -6.06
C ARG A 615 -17.69 -6.52 -7.16
N GLN A 616 -18.85 -7.17 -7.00
CA GLN A 616 -19.99 -6.98 -7.90
C GLN A 616 -20.76 -5.70 -7.48
N PRO A 617 -21.14 -4.85 -8.45
CA PRO A 617 -21.76 -3.57 -8.12
C PRO A 617 -23.19 -3.74 -7.59
N LYS A 618 -23.54 -2.94 -6.58
CA LYS A 618 -24.90 -2.70 -6.13
C LYS A 618 -25.48 -1.46 -6.83
N THR A 619 -26.76 -1.17 -6.68
CA THR A 619 -27.39 0.03 -7.25
C THR A 619 -26.70 1.33 -6.79
N SER A 620 -26.23 1.37 -5.55
CA SER A 620 -25.48 2.47 -4.99
C SER A 620 -24.16 2.78 -5.72
N TYR A 621 -23.51 1.78 -6.30
CA TYR A 621 -22.31 1.98 -7.13
C TYR A 621 -22.61 2.85 -8.36
N TYR A 622 -23.68 2.51 -9.08
CA TYR A 622 -24.11 3.27 -10.26
C TYR A 622 -24.65 4.65 -9.88
N ALA A 623 -25.28 4.76 -8.72
CA ALA A 623 -25.72 6.04 -8.19
C ALA A 623 -24.55 6.99 -7.90
N PHE A 624 -23.44 6.49 -7.36
CA PHE A 624 -22.20 7.27 -7.21
C PHE A 624 -21.60 7.66 -8.58
N MET A 625 -21.54 6.72 -9.53
CA MET A 625 -21.06 6.99 -10.89
C MET A 625 -21.84 8.09 -11.61
N SER A 626 -23.14 8.20 -11.33
CA SER A 626 -24.03 9.17 -12.00
C SER A 626 -23.94 10.58 -11.41
N GLN A 627 -23.22 10.77 -10.30
CA GLN A 627 -23.10 12.10 -9.73
C GLN A 627 -22.28 13.00 -10.65
N PRO A 628 -22.63 14.27 -10.79
CA PRO A 628 -21.88 15.18 -11.64
C PRO A 628 -20.46 15.36 -11.08
N VAL A 629 -19.54 14.76 -11.76
CA VAL A 629 -18.11 15.08 -11.67
C VAL A 629 -17.83 15.86 -12.94
N SER A 630 -17.08 16.94 -12.90
CA SER A 630 -16.68 17.64 -14.12
C SER A 630 -15.70 16.72 -14.88
N TYR A 631 -16.28 15.80 -15.66
CA TYR A 631 -15.50 14.91 -16.53
C TYR A 631 -15.02 15.69 -17.76
N THR A 632 -13.78 16.04 -17.79
CA THR A 632 -13.05 16.03 -19.05
C THR A 632 -12.68 14.56 -19.31
N HIS A 633 -13.17 14.02 -20.42
CA HIS A 633 -13.07 12.64 -20.86
C HIS A 633 -11.82 11.88 -20.37
N LEU A 634 -12.01 10.93 -19.47
CA LEU A 634 -11.03 9.88 -19.21
C LEU A 634 -11.08 8.89 -20.39
N THR A 635 -10.26 9.12 -21.39
CA THR A 635 -9.75 8.01 -22.19
C THR A 635 -8.86 7.21 -21.26
N LEU A 636 -9.37 6.07 -20.77
CA LEU A 636 -8.52 5.06 -20.13
C LEU A 636 -7.36 4.79 -21.09
N PRO A 637 -6.12 4.75 -20.63
CA PRO A 637 -5.04 4.24 -21.46
C PRO A 637 -5.50 2.86 -21.94
N THR A 638 -5.53 2.67 -23.23
CA THR A 638 -5.72 1.36 -23.84
C THR A 638 -4.60 0.47 -23.30
N ILE A 639 -4.98 -0.57 -22.57
CA ILE A 639 -4.06 -1.58 -22.03
C ILE A 639 -3.43 -2.33 -23.18
#